data_f03fc897c1e8c33aa084b92f5c4e27ff
#
_entry.id   f03fc897c1e8c33aa084b92f5c4e27ff
#
_cell.length_a   1.000
_cell.length_b   1.000
_cell.length_c   1.000
_cell.angle_alpha   90.00
_cell.angle_beta   90.00
_cell.angle_gamma   90.00
#
_symmetry.space_group_name_H-M   'P 1'
#
loop_
_entity.id
_entity.type
_entity.pdbx_description
1 polymer ?
#
loop_
_entity_poly.entity_id
_entity_poly.type
_entity_poly.pdbx_seq_one_letter_code
_entity_poly.pdbx_strand_id
1 'polypeptide(L)'
;MGSDFYTVLDQALALLRSRGRVTYNALKLQFNLDDAHLAVLKEELLYTHPEVVDDAGRGLIWTSDENLLASRHIVHSAIMRLYEDLVSALLQREGRVSYRTLTQLFGLDEASLNHVRQELIFKQLARDAHGEGLEWAGSRPHVVETDSRHATPMDEPASIPSDAVPVLPVAPVHPVPEAERRQLTVLFCDLAGSTQLSGQLDPEDLRTVVRAYQEAAAEVIQPYAGHIAQYLGDGLLVYFGYPTAHEDDARRAVHTGLGIVQAIATLNIRLTAQYGVQLAVRLGIHTGPVVVGVMGGGGRHEHLALGETPNVAARLQALAPTNAVVISAVTARLVHGSFALEDLGMYTLHGAAEPMAVSRVHGLLATPSRDEEFVTAAVPVLVGREEESGLLRRRWEQSKAGLGQVVFVSGEAGIGKSALVASLRVQVRAEGLPRIAYRCSPYHTTSALYPVITHIERLLQFAPDDPPVTRLAKLEAGLRPYGLSQAEVVPLLAGLLSVPLPAERYAALTVTPQQQKQQTLDTLVAWLEAEAERQPVLVAWEDLHWADPTTLEYLGLLVEQAPTVPMLHVLTYRPEFSPPWPQRSHITPLVLNRLERLQVEALITQRAGGKPLPGEVVQYIVAKTDGVPLYVEELTKMLLASALLREEADQYMLTGPLHTVAIPDTLQDALMARLDQLNMAKEVAQLGAVLGREFAYELLAAIAPQDEETLQAGLAQLVGAELLYQRGRPPRARYIFKHALIQDAAYASLLKSTLQHVHKQVAQVLER
;
A
#
# COMPACT_ATOMS: atom_id res chain seq x y z
N MET A 1 -4.91 -21.39 58.75
CA MET A 1 -5.41 -21.00 57.40
C MET A 1 -4.52 -21.48 56.24
N GLY A 2 -3.21 -21.73 56.39
CA GLY A 2 -2.36 -22.14 55.27
C GLY A 2 -2.51 -23.61 54.79
N SER A 3 -2.94 -24.53 55.69
CA SER A 3 -3.07 -25.95 55.34
C SER A 3 -4.32 -26.29 54.51
N ASP A 4 -5.34 -25.45 54.58
CA ASP A 4 -6.63 -25.68 53.91
C ASP A 4 -6.62 -25.18 52.45
N PHE A 5 -5.90 -24.09 52.15
CA PHE A 5 -5.84 -23.51 50.81
C PHE A 5 -5.13 -24.43 49.80
N TYR A 6 -3.97 -24.97 50.13
CA TYR A 6 -3.25 -25.89 49.24
C TYR A 6 -4.00 -27.19 48.99
N THR A 7 -4.80 -27.65 49.95
CA THR A 7 -5.70 -28.79 49.75
C THR A 7 -6.80 -28.47 48.75
N VAL A 8 -7.38 -27.27 48.79
CA VAL A 8 -8.37 -26.80 47.82
C VAL A 8 -7.74 -26.64 46.44
N LEU A 9 -6.52 -26.11 46.35
CA LEU A 9 -5.74 -25.95 45.11
C LEU A 9 -5.52 -27.31 44.42
N ASP A 10 -5.03 -28.31 45.16
CA ASP A 10 -4.80 -29.67 44.64
C ASP A 10 -6.09 -30.34 44.15
N GLN A 11 -7.19 -30.18 44.89
CA GLN A 11 -8.48 -30.73 44.52
C GLN A 11 -9.08 -30.02 43.29
N ALA A 12 -8.92 -28.71 43.16
CA ALA A 12 -9.34 -27.94 42.00
C ALA A 12 -8.52 -28.34 40.75
N LEU A 13 -7.23 -28.58 40.90
CA LEU A 13 -6.35 -29.08 39.87
C LEU A 13 -6.74 -30.50 39.40
N ALA A 14 -7.00 -31.41 40.34
CA ALA A 14 -7.48 -32.75 40.03
C ALA A 14 -8.82 -32.73 39.29
N LEU A 15 -9.71 -31.82 39.67
CA LEU A 15 -10.99 -31.62 39.02
C LEU A 15 -10.82 -31.10 37.59
N LEU A 16 -9.91 -30.13 37.37
CA LEU A 16 -9.58 -29.61 36.05
C LEU A 16 -8.97 -30.68 35.14
N ARG A 17 -8.03 -31.47 35.63
CA ARG A 17 -7.42 -32.60 34.90
C ARG A 17 -8.45 -33.65 34.51
N SER A 18 -9.42 -33.96 35.38
CA SER A 18 -10.42 -34.97 35.12
C SER A 18 -11.53 -34.52 34.16
N ARG A 19 -11.94 -33.24 34.20
CA ARG A 19 -13.07 -32.71 33.45
C ARG A 19 -12.65 -31.88 32.24
N GLY A 20 -11.38 -31.53 32.12
CA GLY A 20 -10.85 -30.67 31.05
C GLY A 20 -11.29 -29.20 31.14
N ARG A 21 -12.45 -28.91 31.73
CA ARG A 21 -13.01 -27.56 31.88
C ARG A 21 -13.89 -27.44 33.11
N VAL A 22 -13.75 -26.35 33.89
CA VAL A 22 -14.54 -26.09 35.09
C VAL A 22 -14.87 -24.59 35.17
N THR A 23 -16.16 -24.23 35.35
CA THR A 23 -16.59 -22.84 35.50
C THR A 23 -16.25 -22.27 36.87
N TYR A 24 -16.06 -20.96 37.00
CA TYR A 24 -15.82 -20.28 38.27
C TYR A 24 -16.97 -20.51 39.28
N ASN A 25 -18.22 -20.53 38.80
CA ASN A 25 -19.36 -20.83 39.66
C ASN A 25 -19.32 -22.27 40.21
N ALA A 26 -18.86 -23.23 39.40
CA ALA A 26 -18.69 -24.61 39.88
C ALA A 26 -17.58 -24.69 40.93
N LEU A 27 -16.47 -23.99 40.78
CA LEU A 27 -15.39 -23.91 41.77
C LEU A 27 -15.88 -23.25 43.07
N LYS A 28 -16.63 -22.15 43.00
CA LYS A 28 -17.23 -21.48 44.16
C LYS A 28 -18.15 -22.44 44.96
N LEU A 29 -19.04 -23.11 44.25
CA LEU A 29 -20.00 -24.05 44.87
C LEU A 29 -19.32 -25.30 45.43
N GLN A 30 -18.36 -25.88 44.71
CA GLN A 30 -17.65 -27.11 45.09
C GLN A 30 -16.79 -26.92 46.33
N PHE A 31 -16.11 -25.76 46.43
CA PHE A 31 -15.13 -25.50 47.50
C PHE A 31 -15.58 -24.39 48.45
N ASN A 32 -16.84 -23.95 48.37
CA ASN A 32 -17.43 -22.90 49.21
C ASN A 32 -16.56 -21.62 49.29
N LEU A 33 -16.10 -21.14 48.11
CA LEU A 33 -15.23 -19.99 47.97
C LEU A 33 -16.05 -18.70 47.77
N ASP A 34 -15.65 -17.62 48.43
CA ASP A 34 -16.09 -16.26 48.07
C ASP A 34 -15.28 -15.71 46.90
N ASP A 35 -15.59 -14.48 46.45
CA ASP A 35 -14.94 -13.86 45.31
C ASP A 35 -13.44 -13.63 45.54
N ALA A 36 -13.04 -13.28 46.76
CA ALA A 36 -11.65 -13.03 47.12
C ALA A 36 -10.81 -14.31 47.10
N HIS A 37 -11.33 -15.38 47.73
CA HIS A 37 -10.66 -16.68 47.73
C HIS A 37 -10.62 -17.33 46.36
N LEU A 38 -11.67 -17.16 45.52
CA LEU A 38 -11.65 -17.62 44.15
C LEU A 38 -10.60 -16.89 43.31
N ALA A 39 -10.44 -15.56 43.49
CA ALA A 39 -9.43 -14.79 42.79
C ALA A 39 -8.01 -15.28 43.10
N VAL A 40 -7.71 -15.54 44.38
CA VAL A 40 -6.41 -16.10 44.79
C VAL A 40 -6.20 -17.53 44.24
N LEU A 41 -7.22 -18.39 44.29
CA LEU A 41 -7.15 -19.74 43.73
C LEU A 41 -6.91 -19.72 42.22
N LYS A 42 -7.59 -18.82 41.50
CA LYS A 42 -7.43 -18.61 40.08
C LYS A 42 -6.01 -18.17 39.76
N GLU A 43 -5.50 -17.17 40.44
CA GLU A 43 -4.17 -16.61 40.26
C GLU A 43 -3.10 -17.66 40.45
N GLU A 44 -3.18 -18.44 41.55
CA GLU A 44 -2.24 -19.52 41.87
C GLU A 44 -2.29 -20.67 40.84
N LEU A 45 -3.48 -21.10 40.42
CA LEU A 45 -3.63 -22.14 39.39
C LEU A 45 -3.07 -21.69 38.02
N LEU A 46 -3.31 -20.44 37.62
CA LEU A 46 -2.82 -19.90 36.37
C LEU A 46 -1.30 -19.64 36.40
N TYR A 47 -0.73 -19.35 37.57
CA TYR A 47 0.69 -19.10 37.76
C TYR A 47 1.51 -20.40 37.86
N THR A 48 1.07 -21.37 38.68
CA THR A 48 1.83 -22.58 38.99
C THR A 48 1.64 -23.68 37.94
N HIS A 49 0.54 -23.66 37.19
CA HIS A 49 0.21 -24.71 36.21
C HIS A 49 -0.01 -24.11 34.82
N PRO A 50 1.02 -24.12 33.95
CA PRO A 50 0.95 -23.59 32.61
C PRO A 50 -0.14 -24.27 31.76
N GLU A 51 -0.53 -25.52 32.09
CA GLU A 51 -1.60 -26.24 31.40
C GLU A 51 -3.01 -25.71 31.73
N VAL A 52 -3.15 -24.82 32.73
CA VAL A 52 -4.43 -24.21 33.10
C VAL A 52 -4.59 -22.86 32.38
N VAL A 53 -5.71 -22.66 31.68
CA VAL A 53 -6.02 -21.45 30.91
C VAL A 53 -7.37 -20.89 31.36
N ASP A 54 -7.49 -19.55 31.44
CA ASP A 54 -8.75 -18.86 31.72
C ASP A 54 -9.63 -18.84 30.45
N ASP A 55 -10.86 -19.32 30.54
CA ASP A 55 -11.88 -19.30 29.49
C ASP A 55 -12.62 -17.97 29.48
N ALA A 56 -11.93 -16.91 29.11
CA ALA A 56 -12.51 -15.55 28.96
C ALA A 56 -13.36 -15.09 30.17
N GLY A 57 -12.92 -15.39 31.40
CA GLY A 57 -13.62 -15.04 32.63
C GLY A 57 -14.81 -15.94 32.98
N ARG A 58 -15.03 -17.07 32.29
CA ARG A 58 -16.13 -18.01 32.56
C ARG A 58 -15.72 -19.19 33.46
N GLY A 59 -14.44 -19.56 33.40
CA GLY A 59 -13.90 -20.71 34.12
C GLY A 59 -12.46 -21.00 33.77
N LEU A 60 -11.97 -22.18 34.13
CA LEU A 60 -10.64 -22.66 33.83
C LEU A 60 -10.71 -23.88 32.89
N ILE A 61 -9.74 -24.00 31.98
CA ILE A 61 -9.57 -25.10 31.04
C ILE A 61 -8.21 -25.75 31.29
N TRP A 62 -8.16 -27.08 31.29
CA TRP A 62 -6.92 -27.86 31.24
C TRP A 62 -6.56 -28.10 29.75
N THR A 63 -5.37 -27.72 29.31
CA THR A 63 -4.90 -27.94 27.95
C THR A 63 -3.54 -28.63 27.93
N SER A 64 -3.38 -29.56 26.99
CA SER A 64 -2.10 -30.23 26.70
C SER A 64 -1.50 -29.73 25.36
N ASP A 65 -2.04 -28.66 24.79
CA ASP A 65 -1.59 -28.11 23.49
C ASP A 65 -0.28 -27.32 23.70
N GLU A 66 0.84 -27.91 23.25
CA GLU A 66 2.18 -27.32 23.36
C GLU A 66 2.30 -25.94 22.68
N ASN A 67 1.51 -25.65 21.64
CA ASN A 67 1.53 -24.36 20.95
C ASN A 67 0.87 -23.24 21.78
N LEU A 68 -0.16 -23.57 22.54
CA LEU A 68 -0.81 -22.64 23.49
C LEU A 68 0.12 -22.32 24.68
N LEU A 69 0.88 -23.29 25.12
CA LEU A 69 1.85 -23.17 26.22
C LEU A 69 3.06 -22.31 25.80
N ALA A 70 3.60 -22.54 24.61
CA ALA A 70 4.72 -21.77 24.05
C ALA A 70 4.35 -20.30 23.79
N SER A 71 3.16 -20.03 23.26
CA SER A 71 2.69 -18.65 22.99
C SER A 71 2.56 -17.81 24.26
N ARG A 72 2.16 -18.41 25.37
CA ARG A 72 1.98 -17.72 26.65
C ARG A 72 3.32 -17.33 27.31
N HIS A 73 4.33 -18.20 27.22
CA HIS A 73 5.68 -17.90 27.71
C HIS A 73 6.35 -16.76 26.90
N ILE A 74 6.15 -16.74 25.59
CA ILE A 74 6.73 -15.71 24.70
C ILE A 74 6.09 -14.35 25.00
N VAL A 75 4.77 -14.27 25.11
CA VAL A 75 4.04 -13.01 25.36
C VAL A 75 4.35 -12.47 26.76
N HIS A 76 4.34 -13.33 27.79
CA HIS A 76 4.66 -12.91 29.16
C HIS A 76 6.12 -12.44 29.28
N SER A 77 7.06 -13.17 28.71
CA SER A 77 8.48 -12.79 28.68
C SER A 77 8.72 -11.49 27.90
N ALA A 78 7.99 -11.25 26.80
CA ALA A 78 8.08 -10.01 26.03
C ALA A 78 7.53 -8.81 26.81
N ILE A 79 6.39 -8.97 27.50
CA ILE A 79 5.79 -7.93 28.35
C ILE A 79 6.72 -7.61 29.53
N MET A 80 7.30 -8.60 30.18
CA MET A 80 8.21 -8.37 31.30
C MET A 80 9.49 -7.65 30.87
N ARG A 81 10.07 -8.00 29.72
CA ARG A 81 11.21 -7.26 29.14
C ARG A 81 10.86 -5.80 28.84
N LEU A 82 9.66 -5.55 28.30
CA LEU A 82 9.19 -4.19 28.07
C LEU A 82 9.13 -3.37 29.36
N TYR A 83 8.62 -3.96 30.44
CA TYR A 83 8.60 -3.29 31.75
C TYR A 83 10.01 -3.05 32.30
N GLU A 84 10.94 -3.99 32.17
CA GLU A 84 12.34 -3.81 32.54
C GLU A 84 12.97 -2.62 31.81
N ASP A 85 12.79 -2.55 30.50
CA ASP A 85 13.34 -1.47 29.67
C ASP A 85 12.74 -0.11 30.05
N LEU A 86 11.43 -0.04 30.26
CA LEU A 86 10.73 1.18 30.66
C LEU A 86 11.17 1.68 32.06
N VAL A 87 11.27 0.76 33.03
CA VAL A 87 11.71 1.09 34.39
C VAL A 87 13.19 1.48 34.40
N SER A 88 14.03 0.82 33.62
CA SER A 88 15.44 1.16 33.45
C SER A 88 15.63 2.56 32.87
N ALA A 89 14.88 2.92 31.81
CA ALA A 89 14.91 4.25 31.20
C ALA A 89 14.46 5.35 32.19
N LEU A 90 13.41 5.07 32.98
CA LEU A 90 12.93 6.00 34.00
C LEU A 90 13.96 6.20 35.11
N LEU A 91 14.63 5.12 35.56
CA LEU A 91 15.70 5.18 36.54
C LEU A 91 16.93 5.95 36.04
N GLN A 92 17.32 5.79 34.79
CA GLN A 92 18.41 6.55 34.16
C GLN A 92 18.12 8.05 34.18
N ARG A 93 16.87 8.45 33.95
CA ARG A 93 16.45 9.85 33.90
C ARG A 93 16.32 10.47 35.30
N GLU A 94 15.59 9.82 36.19
CA GLU A 94 15.22 10.33 37.50
C GLU A 94 16.27 10.02 38.58
N GLY A 95 17.11 8.97 38.35
CA GLY A 95 18.12 8.49 39.29
C GLY A 95 17.56 7.62 40.39
N ARG A 96 16.35 7.87 40.87
CA ARG A 96 15.66 7.11 41.92
C ARG A 96 14.15 7.17 41.70
N VAL A 97 13.44 6.02 41.78
CA VAL A 97 11.99 5.94 41.58
C VAL A 97 11.37 5.04 42.64
N SER A 98 10.30 5.50 43.31
CA SER A 98 9.62 4.69 44.31
C SER A 98 8.81 3.56 43.72
N TYR A 99 8.63 2.46 44.43
CA TYR A 99 7.77 1.33 43.99
C TYR A 99 6.32 1.81 43.75
N ARG A 100 5.82 2.71 44.55
CA ARG A 100 4.50 3.29 44.38
C ARG A 100 4.37 4.04 43.06
N THR A 101 5.40 4.78 42.67
CA THR A 101 5.44 5.49 41.39
C THR A 101 5.47 4.51 40.22
N LEU A 102 6.26 3.41 40.32
CA LEU A 102 6.33 2.36 39.30
C LEU A 102 4.98 1.67 39.11
N THR A 103 4.32 1.32 40.23
CA THR A 103 2.97 0.72 40.19
C THR A 103 1.95 1.68 39.55
N GLN A 104 1.98 2.97 39.88
CA GLN A 104 1.04 3.95 39.34
C GLN A 104 1.28 4.28 37.85
N LEU A 105 2.54 4.41 37.43
CA LEU A 105 2.88 4.77 36.04
C LEU A 105 2.70 3.62 35.06
N PHE A 106 3.06 2.40 35.48
CA PHE A 106 3.07 1.24 34.59
C PHE A 106 1.96 0.24 34.86
N GLY A 107 1.12 0.47 35.86
CA GLY A 107 0.03 -0.45 36.24
C GLY A 107 0.53 -1.81 36.69
N LEU A 108 1.76 -1.89 37.27
CA LEU A 108 2.37 -3.13 37.68
C LEU A 108 1.65 -3.69 38.91
N ASP A 109 1.26 -4.95 38.86
CA ASP A 109 0.90 -5.71 40.05
C ASP A 109 2.15 -6.09 40.88
N GLU A 110 1.94 -6.60 42.05
CA GLU A 110 3.02 -6.91 43.00
C GLU A 110 3.99 -7.97 42.45
N ALA A 111 3.49 -8.96 41.70
CA ALA A 111 4.28 -10.00 41.09
C ALA A 111 5.16 -9.47 39.95
N SER A 112 4.60 -8.67 39.07
CA SER A 112 5.31 -8.00 37.95
C SER A 112 6.35 -7.00 38.46
N LEU A 113 6.00 -6.22 39.50
CA LEU A 113 6.93 -5.29 40.14
C LEU A 113 8.11 -6.01 40.78
N ASN A 114 7.88 -7.14 41.46
CA ASN A 114 8.94 -7.95 42.05
C ASN A 114 9.84 -8.58 40.98
N HIS A 115 9.25 -9.05 39.88
CA HIS A 115 10.03 -9.59 38.76
C HIS A 115 10.95 -8.53 38.16
N VAL A 116 10.43 -7.36 37.77
CA VAL A 116 11.21 -6.24 37.22
C VAL A 116 12.29 -5.78 38.19
N ARG A 117 11.97 -5.70 39.50
CA ARG A 117 12.93 -5.37 40.55
C ARG A 117 14.10 -6.38 40.58
N GLN A 118 13.81 -7.68 40.62
CA GLN A 118 14.82 -8.74 40.71
C GLN A 118 15.71 -8.74 39.46
N GLU A 119 15.14 -8.59 38.26
CA GLU A 119 15.87 -8.56 37.00
C GLU A 119 16.80 -7.35 36.89
N LEU A 120 16.32 -6.14 37.24
CA LEU A 120 17.14 -4.92 37.19
C LEU A 120 18.28 -4.96 38.22
N ILE A 121 18.07 -5.54 39.39
CA ILE A 121 19.12 -5.74 40.41
C ILE A 121 20.09 -6.84 39.95
N PHE A 122 19.62 -7.96 39.40
CA PHE A 122 20.44 -9.04 38.86
C PHE A 122 21.33 -8.53 37.69
N LYS A 123 20.79 -7.71 36.80
CA LYS A 123 21.53 -7.09 35.70
C LYS A 123 22.46 -5.96 36.14
N GLN A 124 22.52 -5.66 37.45
CA GLN A 124 23.32 -4.58 38.05
C GLN A 124 22.98 -3.17 37.50
N LEU A 125 21.77 -2.99 36.98
CA LEU A 125 21.28 -1.71 36.46
C LEU A 125 20.67 -0.84 37.54
N ALA A 126 20.15 -1.45 38.62
CA ALA A 126 19.54 -0.73 39.73
C ALA A 126 19.96 -1.32 41.10
N ARG A 127 19.75 -0.54 42.18
CA ARG A 127 19.88 -0.98 43.58
C ARG A 127 18.56 -0.73 44.29
N ASP A 128 18.23 -1.61 45.22
CA ASP A 128 17.06 -1.39 46.10
C ASP A 128 17.37 -0.28 47.11
N ALA A 129 16.54 0.75 47.11
CA ALA A 129 16.63 1.86 48.03
C ALA A 129 15.83 1.61 49.30
N HIS A 130 16.31 0.69 50.12
CA HIS A 130 15.75 0.34 51.45
C HIS A 130 14.29 -0.14 51.44
N GLY A 131 13.84 -0.81 50.38
CA GLY A 131 12.46 -1.28 50.26
C GLY A 131 11.45 -0.22 49.83
N GLU A 132 11.87 1.00 49.55
CA GLU A 132 11.00 2.09 49.12
C GLU A 132 10.96 2.33 47.62
N GLY A 133 11.96 1.82 46.87
CA GLY A 133 12.07 2.04 45.44
C GLY A 133 13.36 1.50 44.86
N LEU A 134 13.63 1.84 43.61
CA LEU A 134 14.88 1.52 42.90
C LEU A 134 15.72 2.78 42.68
N GLU A 135 17.05 2.61 42.73
CA GLU A 135 18.05 3.64 42.44
C GLU A 135 18.97 3.16 41.32
N TRP A 136 19.29 4.06 40.36
CA TRP A 136 20.16 3.73 39.24
C TRP A 136 21.60 3.41 39.68
N ALA A 137 22.13 2.29 39.24
CA ALA A 137 23.47 1.81 39.62
C ALA A 137 24.56 2.19 38.61
N GLY A 138 24.19 2.64 37.39
CA GLY A 138 25.13 3.01 36.33
C GLY A 138 25.64 4.47 36.45
N SER A 139 26.73 4.80 35.74
CA SER A 139 27.28 6.16 35.69
C SER A 139 26.32 7.10 34.97
N ARG A 140 25.94 8.22 35.59
CA ARG A 140 25.16 9.28 34.93
C ARG A 140 25.95 9.92 33.80
N PRO A 141 25.37 10.21 32.64
CA PRO A 141 26.00 11.10 31.69
C PRO A 141 26.12 12.50 32.35
N HIS A 142 27.33 13.03 32.38
CA HIS A 142 27.61 14.36 32.89
C HIS A 142 26.84 15.40 32.09
N VAL A 143 25.85 16.01 32.71
CA VAL A 143 25.31 17.29 32.27
C VAL A 143 26.30 18.34 32.79
N VAL A 144 26.99 19.00 31.89
CA VAL A 144 27.86 20.14 32.21
C VAL A 144 26.92 21.30 32.54
N GLU A 145 26.71 21.55 33.82
CA GLU A 145 26.19 22.82 34.30
C GLU A 145 27.27 23.90 34.13
N THR A 146 27.09 24.79 33.18
CA THR A 146 27.87 26.01 33.04
C THR A 146 27.46 26.99 34.14
N ASP A 147 28.26 27.04 35.15
CA ASP A 147 28.15 28.03 36.24
C ASP A 147 28.52 29.41 35.68
N SER A 148 27.55 30.31 35.69
CA SER A 148 27.70 31.69 35.27
C SER A 148 28.17 32.56 36.43
N ARG A 149 29.47 32.75 36.58
CA ARG A 149 30.02 33.91 37.32
C ARG A 149 31.48 34.14 36.88
N HIS A 150 31.70 35.11 36.01
CA HIS A 150 32.61 36.27 36.12
C HIS A 150 32.80 36.91 34.76
N ALA A 151 32.23 38.08 34.62
CA ALA A 151 32.51 39.05 33.57
C ALA A 151 33.74 39.84 33.89
N THR A 152 34.63 40.02 32.95
CA THR A 152 35.41 41.25 32.73
C THR A 152 35.73 41.40 31.23
N PRO A 153 35.66 42.61 30.69
CA PRO A 153 35.66 42.84 29.25
C PRO A 153 37.03 43.15 28.72
N MET A 154 37.34 42.69 27.50
CA MET A 154 38.39 43.33 26.68
C MET A 154 38.21 43.06 25.18
N ASP A 155 38.11 44.17 24.48
CA ASP A 155 38.53 44.50 23.12
C ASP A 155 38.05 43.68 21.91
N GLU A 156 37.31 44.42 21.05
CA GLU A 156 37.16 44.17 19.63
C GLU A 156 38.51 44.08 18.89
N PRO A 157 38.60 43.26 17.85
CA PRO A 157 38.89 43.85 16.56
C PRO A 157 38.20 43.22 15.33
N ALA A 158 37.79 44.17 14.49
CA ALA A 158 37.76 44.11 13.03
C ALA A 158 36.92 43.03 12.32
N SER A 159 35.85 43.50 11.71
CA SER A 159 35.01 42.95 10.67
C SER A 159 35.75 42.45 9.46
N ILE A 160 35.45 41.20 9.05
CA ILE A 160 35.70 40.65 7.70
C ILE A 160 34.33 40.43 7.05
N PRO A 161 34.08 40.85 5.80
CA PRO A 161 32.78 40.72 5.17
C PRO A 161 32.50 39.25 4.82
N SER A 162 31.39 38.72 5.33
CA SER A 162 30.90 37.39 5.01
C SER A 162 30.07 37.48 3.73
N ASP A 163 30.53 36.82 2.69
CA ASP A 163 29.75 36.54 1.50
C ASP A 163 28.55 35.68 1.88
N ALA A 164 27.37 36.21 1.57
CA ALA A 164 26.10 35.56 1.85
C ALA A 164 25.91 34.31 0.99
N VAL A 165 26.01 33.14 1.61
CA VAL A 165 25.46 31.90 1.08
C VAL A 165 23.94 31.99 1.19
N PRO A 166 23.16 31.78 0.12
CA PRO A 166 21.70 31.81 0.21
C PRO A 166 21.21 30.65 1.08
N VAL A 167 20.65 30.98 2.23
CA VAL A 167 19.92 30.04 3.08
C VAL A 167 18.64 29.69 2.33
N LEU A 168 18.54 28.45 1.82
CA LEU A 168 17.28 27.89 1.37
C LEU A 168 16.29 27.92 2.53
N PRO A 169 15.03 28.31 2.31
CA PRO A 169 14.02 28.31 3.36
C PRO A 169 13.83 26.89 3.88
N VAL A 170 14.12 26.69 5.17
CA VAL A 170 13.74 25.47 5.88
C VAL A 170 12.21 25.44 5.86
N ALA A 171 11.64 24.44 5.21
CA ALA A 171 10.20 24.20 5.24
C ALA A 171 9.74 24.11 6.70
N PRO A 172 8.59 24.70 7.07
CA PRO A 172 8.10 24.66 8.44
C PRO A 172 7.89 23.20 8.86
N VAL A 173 8.50 22.80 9.96
CA VAL A 173 8.25 21.51 10.60
C VAL A 173 6.84 21.56 11.16
N HIS A 174 5.89 20.97 10.41
CA HIS A 174 4.51 20.84 10.89
C HIS A 174 4.46 19.80 12.02
N PRO A 175 3.67 20.00 13.07
CA PRO A 175 3.46 18.98 14.08
C PRO A 175 2.84 17.75 13.42
N VAL A 176 3.54 16.62 13.49
CA VAL A 176 3.02 15.33 13.02
C VAL A 176 1.81 14.99 13.90
N PRO A 177 0.64 14.65 13.33
CA PRO A 177 -0.52 14.23 14.10
C PRO A 177 -0.14 13.10 15.05
N GLU A 178 -0.57 13.14 16.31
CA GLU A 178 -0.23 12.11 17.31
C GLU A 178 -0.62 10.70 16.89
N ALA A 179 -1.67 10.54 16.12
CA ALA A 179 -2.07 9.27 15.49
C ALA A 179 -3.06 9.52 14.34
N GLU A 180 -2.97 8.74 13.26
CA GLU A 180 -3.93 8.80 12.17
C GLU A 180 -4.36 7.41 11.71
N ARG A 181 -5.59 7.32 11.20
CA ARG A 181 -6.11 6.10 10.58
C ARG A 181 -5.75 6.09 9.11
N ARG A 182 -5.05 5.03 8.67
CA ARG A 182 -4.64 4.83 7.27
C ARG A 182 -4.95 3.42 6.80
N GLN A 183 -5.05 3.28 5.49
CA GLN A 183 -5.01 2.00 4.81
C GLN A 183 -3.56 1.71 4.44
N LEU A 184 -2.99 0.61 4.95
CA LEU A 184 -1.63 0.20 4.59
C LEU A 184 -1.61 -1.19 3.96
N THR A 185 -0.66 -1.39 3.06
CA THR A 185 -0.23 -2.74 2.70
C THR A 185 1.04 -3.05 3.48
N VAL A 186 0.98 -4.09 4.29
CA VAL A 186 2.07 -4.52 5.17
C VAL A 186 2.72 -5.75 4.58
N LEU A 187 4.04 -5.72 4.45
CA LEU A 187 4.88 -6.83 4.04
C LEU A 187 5.74 -7.26 5.21
N PHE A 188 5.62 -8.53 5.58
CA PHE A 188 6.58 -9.21 6.45
C PHE A 188 7.49 -10.10 5.63
N CYS A 189 8.80 -10.00 5.85
CA CYS A 189 9.81 -10.87 5.27
C CYS A 189 10.70 -11.42 6.39
N ASP A 190 11.03 -12.71 6.34
CA ASP A 190 11.84 -13.39 7.34
C ASP A 190 12.75 -14.43 6.69
N LEU A 191 13.92 -14.69 7.31
CA LEU A 191 14.84 -15.72 6.85
C LEU A 191 14.37 -17.12 7.27
N ALA A 192 14.15 -17.99 6.30
CA ALA A 192 13.83 -19.37 6.56
C ALA A 192 15.05 -20.12 7.11
N GLY A 193 14.90 -20.72 8.32
CA GLY A 193 15.97 -21.52 8.92
C GLY A 193 17.11 -20.72 9.57
N SER A 194 16.87 -19.48 9.96
CA SER A 194 17.84 -18.60 10.63
C SER A 194 18.49 -19.22 11.86
N THR A 195 17.75 -20.00 12.64
CA THR A 195 18.25 -20.76 13.79
C THR A 195 19.31 -21.81 13.37
N GLN A 196 19.14 -22.47 12.23
CA GLN A 196 20.13 -23.41 11.71
C GLN A 196 21.37 -22.66 11.20
N LEU A 197 21.16 -21.51 10.56
CA LEU A 197 22.23 -20.66 10.05
C LEU A 197 23.11 -20.15 11.21
N SER A 198 22.52 -19.77 12.35
CA SER A 198 23.26 -19.34 13.54
C SER A 198 24.08 -20.46 14.20
N GLY A 199 23.73 -21.73 13.94
CA GLY A 199 24.54 -22.87 14.36
C GLY A 199 25.67 -23.26 13.39
N GLN A 200 25.67 -22.74 12.17
CA GLN A 200 26.64 -23.05 11.12
C GLN A 200 27.73 -21.98 10.96
N LEU A 201 27.41 -20.74 11.30
CA LEU A 201 28.29 -19.59 11.12
C LEU A 201 28.79 -19.06 12.47
N ASP A 202 30.01 -18.52 12.47
CA ASP A 202 30.48 -17.70 13.57
C ASP A 202 29.60 -16.46 13.73
N PRO A 203 29.39 -15.91 14.95
CA PRO A 203 28.55 -14.74 15.17
C PRO A 203 28.90 -13.49 14.33
N GLU A 204 30.19 -13.30 14.00
CA GLU A 204 30.64 -12.18 13.16
C GLU A 204 30.28 -12.40 11.69
N ASP A 205 30.42 -13.62 11.19
CA ASP A 205 30.02 -14.00 9.84
C ASP A 205 28.50 -13.98 9.70
N LEU A 206 27.76 -14.49 10.69
CA LEU A 206 26.30 -14.40 10.74
C LEU A 206 25.82 -12.94 10.65
N ARG A 207 26.42 -12.05 11.42
CA ARG A 207 26.11 -10.63 11.37
C ARG A 207 26.35 -10.04 9.98
N THR A 208 27.45 -10.41 9.33
CA THR A 208 27.79 -9.96 7.98
C THR A 208 26.81 -10.47 6.95
N VAL A 209 26.39 -11.73 7.06
CA VAL A 209 25.41 -12.37 6.18
C VAL A 209 24.00 -11.72 6.35
N VAL A 210 23.56 -11.53 7.60
CA VAL A 210 22.27 -10.87 7.89
C VAL A 210 22.26 -9.43 7.39
N ARG A 211 23.35 -8.70 7.56
CA ARG A 211 23.49 -7.33 7.03
C ARG A 211 23.42 -7.30 5.51
N ALA A 212 24.12 -8.21 4.82
CA ALA A 212 24.06 -8.30 3.36
C ALA A 212 22.65 -8.62 2.84
N TYR A 213 21.90 -9.44 3.58
CA TYR A 213 20.47 -9.70 3.31
C TYR A 213 19.63 -8.43 3.46
N GLN A 214 19.79 -7.71 4.58
CA GLN A 214 19.04 -6.49 4.86
C GLN A 214 19.33 -5.40 3.82
N GLU A 215 20.60 -5.23 3.41
CA GLU A 215 21.01 -4.31 2.35
C GLU A 215 20.38 -4.68 1.00
N ALA A 216 20.44 -5.96 0.59
CA ALA A 216 19.85 -6.43 -0.65
C ALA A 216 18.30 -6.26 -0.67
N ALA A 217 17.64 -6.48 0.46
CA ALA A 217 16.20 -6.24 0.57
C ALA A 217 15.87 -4.74 0.51
N ALA A 218 16.64 -3.88 1.19
CA ALA A 218 16.44 -2.43 1.18
C ALA A 218 16.57 -1.82 -0.21
N GLU A 219 17.56 -2.28 -1.01
CA GLU A 219 17.73 -1.87 -2.41
C GLU A 219 16.50 -2.19 -3.28
N VAL A 220 15.79 -3.27 -3.00
CA VAL A 220 14.55 -3.65 -3.69
C VAL A 220 13.36 -2.86 -3.18
N ILE A 221 13.28 -2.57 -1.87
CA ILE A 221 12.14 -1.89 -1.24
C ILE A 221 12.06 -0.41 -1.67
N GLN A 222 13.21 0.27 -1.73
CA GLN A 222 13.28 1.72 -1.95
C GLN A 222 12.63 2.20 -3.27
N PRO A 223 12.84 1.57 -4.45
CA PRO A 223 12.24 1.99 -5.71
C PRO A 223 10.71 1.92 -5.71
N TYR A 224 10.14 1.05 -4.88
CA TYR A 224 8.68 0.90 -4.75
C TYR A 224 8.08 1.78 -3.64
N ALA A 225 8.85 2.72 -3.09
CA ALA A 225 8.43 3.61 -2.00
C ALA A 225 7.95 2.84 -0.74
N GLY A 226 8.51 1.65 -0.48
CA GLY A 226 8.29 0.91 0.75
C GLY A 226 9.05 1.54 1.91
N HIS A 227 8.37 1.74 3.04
CA HIS A 227 8.95 2.24 4.27
C HIS A 227 9.34 1.07 5.18
N ILE A 228 10.63 0.87 5.43
CA ILE A 228 11.09 -0.14 6.39
C ILE A 228 10.79 0.39 7.79
N ALA A 229 9.74 -0.13 8.39
CA ALA A 229 9.28 0.30 9.71
C ALA A 229 10.15 -0.27 10.82
N GLN A 230 10.59 -1.52 10.68
CA GLN A 230 11.38 -2.19 11.70
C GLN A 230 12.22 -3.35 11.15
N TYR A 231 13.43 -3.50 11.70
CA TYR A 231 14.25 -4.70 11.57
C TYR A 231 14.00 -5.58 12.80
N LEU A 232 13.44 -6.76 12.60
CA LEU A 232 13.06 -7.71 13.66
C LEU A 232 14.07 -8.87 13.71
N GLY A 233 15.32 -8.57 14.11
CA GLY A 233 16.40 -9.54 14.02
C GLY A 233 16.76 -9.85 12.55
N ASP A 234 16.39 -11.04 12.10
CA ASP A 234 16.49 -11.50 10.70
C ASP A 234 15.23 -11.21 9.88
N GLY A 235 14.18 -10.65 10.49
CA GLY A 235 12.94 -10.24 9.83
C GLY A 235 12.90 -8.77 9.44
N LEU A 236 12.07 -8.44 8.47
CA LEU A 236 11.79 -7.09 7.99
C LEU A 236 10.28 -6.83 8.02
N LEU A 237 9.91 -5.68 8.59
CA LEU A 237 8.56 -5.14 8.53
C LEU A 237 8.55 -3.91 7.64
N VAL A 238 7.78 -3.96 6.57
CA VAL A 238 7.72 -2.90 5.56
C VAL A 238 6.28 -2.44 5.38
N TYR A 239 6.09 -1.11 5.34
CA TYR A 239 4.80 -0.48 5.06
C TYR A 239 4.79 0.15 3.67
N PHE A 240 3.71 -0.05 2.93
CA PHE A 240 3.37 0.66 1.71
C PHE A 240 2.10 1.47 1.99
N GLY A 241 2.11 2.74 1.61
CA GLY A 241 1.07 3.70 1.99
C GLY A 241 1.48 4.63 3.15
N TYR A 242 2.74 4.55 3.60
CA TYR A 242 3.33 5.42 4.62
C TYR A 242 4.82 5.70 4.30
N PRO A 243 5.34 6.93 4.49
CA PRO A 243 4.60 8.16 4.83
C PRO A 243 3.70 8.67 3.70
N THR A 244 3.99 8.29 2.46
CA THR A 244 3.23 8.67 1.26
C THR A 244 2.40 7.49 0.79
N ALA A 245 1.09 7.69 0.58
CA ALA A 245 0.18 6.69 0.04
C ALA A 245 0.13 6.74 -1.49
N HIS A 246 -0.07 5.58 -2.13
CA HIS A 246 -0.24 5.46 -3.56
C HIS A 246 -1.46 4.56 -3.84
N GLU A 247 -2.18 4.80 -4.93
CA GLU A 247 -3.36 3.99 -5.31
C GLU A 247 -3.02 2.52 -5.58
N ASP A 248 -1.74 2.21 -5.74
CA ASP A 248 -1.21 0.90 -6.14
C ASP A 248 -0.29 0.26 -5.09
N ASP A 249 -0.38 0.69 -3.82
CA ASP A 249 0.48 0.20 -2.73
C ASP A 249 0.48 -1.32 -2.58
N ALA A 250 -0.66 -1.98 -2.79
CA ALA A 250 -0.73 -3.44 -2.80
C ALA A 250 0.11 -4.07 -3.92
N ARG A 251 0.13 -3.46 -5.10
CA ARG A 251 0.96 -3.94 -6.23
C ARG A 251 2.43 -3.69 -5.96
N ARG A 252 2.78 -2.54 -5.40
CA ARG A 252 4.15 -2.18 -4.98
C ARG A 252 4.70 -3.20 -3.99
N ALA A 253 3.90 -3.57 -2.99
CA ALA A 253 4.27 -4.58 -2.01
C ALA A 253 4.54 -5.96 -2.64
N VAL A 254 3.70 -6.40 -3.58
CA VAL A 254 3.87 -7.68 -4.27
C VAL A 254 5.08 -7.66 -5.20
N HIS A 255 5.30 -6.58 -5.97
CA HIS A 255 6.53 -6.40 -6.76
C HIS A 255 7.78 -6.47 -5.90
N THR A 256 7.77 -5.76 -4.76
CA THR A 256 8.86 -5.79 -3.79
C THR A 256 9.10 -7.19 -3.27
N GLY A 257 8.05 -7.92 -2.89
CA GLY A 257 8.19 -9.30 -2.40
C GLY A 257 8.84 -10.23 -3.41
N LEU A 258 8.43 -10.18 -4.67
CA LEU A 258 9.04 -10.96 -5.76
C LEU A 258 10.48 -10.53 -6.03
N GLY A 259 10.75 -9.21 -6.01
CA GLY A 259 12.09 -8.65 -6.18
C GLY A 259 13.04 -9.08 -5.07
N ILE A 260 12.59 -9.14 -3.80
CA ILE A 260 13.40 -9.65 -2.67
C ILE A 260 13.78 -11.10 -2.90
N VAL A 261 12.84 -11.96 -3.31
CA VAL A 261 13.15 -13.37 -3.61
C VAL A 261 14.25 -13.48 -4.67
N GLN A 262 14.20 -12.67 -5.71
CA GLN A 262 15.20 -12.65 -6.78
C GLN A 262 16.56 -12.09 -6.33
N ALA A 263 16.55 -11.02 -5.53
CA ALA A 263 17.77 -10.43 -4.97
C ALA A 263 18.50 -11.42 -4.06
N ILE A 264 17.76 -12.19 -3.25
CA ILE A 264 18.35 -13.24 -2.40
C ILE A 264 18.92 -14.38 -3.24
N ALA A 265 18.28 -14.79 -4.32
CA ALA A 265 18.85 -15.78 -5.24
C ALA A 265 20.19 -15.31 -5.83
N THR A 266 20.30 -14.03 -6.20
CA THR A 266 21.54 -13.41 -6.67
C THR A 266 22.59 -13.32 -5.57
N LEU A 267 22.20 -12.90 -4.37
CA LEU A 267 23.07 -12.81 -3.20
C LEU A 267 23.68 -14.18 -2.83
N ASN A 268 22.89 -15.25 -2.97
CA ASN A 268 23.31 -16.62 -2.67
C ASN A 268 24.50 -17.09 -3.50
N ILE A 269 24.69 -16.61 -4.73
CA ILE A 269 25.86 -16.92 -5.56
C ILE A 269 27.14 -16.50 -4.82
N ARG A 270 27.14 -15.30 -4.23
CA ARG A 270 28.26 -14.76 -3.46
C ARG A 270 28.41 -15.45 -2.11
N LEU A 271 27.31 -15.64 -1.38
CA LEU A 271 27.34 -16.25 -0.04
C LEU A 271 27.77 -17.72 -0.08
N THR A 272 27.34 -18.47 -1.09
CA THR A 272 27.77 -19.86 -1.27
C THR A 272 29.28 -19.94 -1.54
N ALA A 273 29.84 -19.03 -2.34
CA ALA A 273 31.27 -19.02 -2.64
C ALA A 273 32.11 -18.60 -1.42
N GLN A 274 31.60 -17.68 -0.57
CA GLN A 274 32.38 -17.09 0.52
C GLN A 274 32.18 -17.81 1.86
N TYR A 275 30.97 -18.24 2.17
CA TYR A 275 30.59 -18.80 3.48
C TYR A 275 30.02 -20.23 3.39
N GLY A 276 29.78 -20.77 2.19
CA GLY A 276 29.19 -22.09 2.00
C GLY A 276 27.70 -22.17 2.40
N VAL A 277 27.01 -21.04 2.56
CA VAL A 277 25.61 -20.97 3.00
C VAL A 277 24.69 -20.41 1.91
N GLN A 278 23.42 -20.78 1.99
CA GLN A 278 22.35 -20.24 1.15
C GLN A 278 21.24 -19.70 2.04
N LEU A 279 20.78 -18.49 1.75
CA LEU A 279 19.64 -17.87 2.38
C LEU A 279 18.37 -18.21 1.63
N ALA A 280 17.28 -18.31 2.39
CA ALA A 280 15.95 -18.42 1.84
C ALA A 280 15.01 -17.53 2.66
N VAL A 281 13.97 -17.00 2.01
CA VAL A 281 13.03 -16.06 2.64
C VAL A 281 11.60 -16.57 2.58
N ARG A 282 10.76 -16.07 3.48
CA ARG A 282 9.32 -16.23 3.47
C ARG A 282 8.67 -14.87 3.57
N LEU A 283 7.69 -14.61 2.71
CA LEU A 283 7.04 -13.31 2.66
C LEU A 283 5.52 -13.45 2.78
N GLY A 284 4.95 -12.59 3.64
CA GLY A 284 3.51 -12.46 3.83
C GLY A 284 3.08 -11.01 3.61
N ILE A 285 2.01 -10.81 2.83
CA ILE A 285 1.51 -9.47 2.51
C ILE A 285 0.01 -9.40 2.79
N HIS A 286 -0.39 -8.38 3.52
CA HIS A 286 -1.80 -8.07 3.79
C HIS A 286 -2.08 -6.59 3.70
N THR A 287 -3.25 -6.23 3.18
CA THR A 287 -3.75 -4.86 3.07
C THR A 287 -4.95 -4.68 4.01
N GLY A 288 -4.93 -3.61 4.80
CA GLY A 288 -6.03 -3.33 5.72
C GLY A 288 -5.84 -2.03 6.51
N PRO A 289 -6.87 -1.63 7.28
CA PRO A 289 -6.84 -0.41 8.08
C PRO A 289 -5.90 -0.56 9.29
N VAL A 290 -5.14 0.51 9.56
CA VAL A 290 -4.26 0.65 10.71
C VAL A 290 -4.40 2.03 11.33
N VAL A 291 -3.94 2.17 12.57
CA VAL A 291 -3.67 3.48 13.19
C VAL A 291 -2.15 3.64 13.22
N VAL A 292 -1.63 4.59 12.47
CA VAL A 292 -0.21 4.94 12.47
C VAL A 292 0.00 6.09 13.43
N GLY A 293 0.96 5.96 14.31
CA GLY A 293 1.31 7.01 15.26
C GLY A 293 2.74 6.87 15.75
N VAL A 294 3.26 7.96 16.31
CA VAL A 294 4.55 7.95 16.98
C VAL A 294 4.38 7.19 18.29
N MET A 295 5.01 6.05 18.41
CA MET A 295 5.11 5.30 19.65
C MET A 295 6.54 5.32 20.16
N GLY A 296 6.70 5.57 21.43
CA GLY A 296 7.99 5.53 22.09
C GLY A 296 8.12 6.62 23.15
N GLY A 297 8.92 6.34 24.19
CA GLY A 297 9.35 7.26 25.23
C GLY A 297 10.86 7.22 25.35
N GLY A 298 11.49 8.28 25.90
CA GLY A 298 12.93 8.28 26.17
C GLY A 298 13.84 8.48 24.97
N GLY A 299 13.39 9.24 23.93
CA GLY A 299 14.25 9.63 22.80
C GLY A 299 14.30 8.67 21.61
N ARG A 300 13.59 7.53 21.66
CA ARG A 300 13.31 6.67 20.49
C ARG A 300 11.85 6.83 20.10
N HIS A 301 11.63 7.38 18.92
CA HIS A 301 10.31 7.48 18.30
C HIS A 301 10.29 6.50 17.13
N GLU A 302 9.45 5.46 17.24
CA GLU A 302 9.18 4.55 16.14
C GLU A 302 7.77 4.81 15.62
N HIS A 303 7.63 4.87 14.31
CA HIS A 303 6.32 4.94 13.66
C HIS A 303 5.77 3.53 13.53
N LEU A 304 4.86 3.15 14.42
CA LEU A 304 4.25 1.83 14.42
C LEU A 304 2.81 1.90 13.91
N ALA A 305 2.45 0.91 13.09
CA ALA A 305 1.08 0.70 12.65
C ALA A 305 0.39 -0.26 13.61
N LEU A 306 -0.63 0.23 14.31
CA LEU A 306 -1.46 -0.56 15.23
C LEU A 306 -2.72 -1.03 14.51
N GLY A 307 -3.04 -2.31 14.69
CA GLY A 307 -4.24 -2.93 14.14
C GLY A 307 -4.02 -4.41 13.86
N GLU A 308 -4.99 -5.04 13.26
CA GLU A 308 -4.93 -6.46 12.89
C GLU A 308 -4.01 -6.68 11.67
N THR A 309 -3.88 -5.68 10.80
CA THR A 309 -3.17 -5.76 9.51
C THR A 309 -1.72 -6.25 9.61
N PRO A 310 -0.84 -5.72 10.49
CA PRO A 310 0.51 -6.26 10.65
C PRO A 310 0.52 -7.71 11.17
N ASN A 311 -0.41 -8.04 12.06
CA ASN A 311 -0.50 -9.40 12.61
C ASN A 311 -0.93 -10.43 11.55
N VAL A 312 -1.85 -10.07 10.67
CA VAL A 312 -2.25 -10.94 9.54
C VAL A 312 -1.09 -11.14 8.58
N ALA A 313 -0.35 -10.07 8.21
CA ALA A 313 0.81 -10.15 7.34
C ALA A 313 1.90 -11.08 7.92
N ALA A 314 2.18 -10.99 9.23
CA ALA A 314 3.13 -11.87 9.92
C ALA A 314 2.69 -13.34 9.89
N ARG A 315 1.39 -13.61 10.04
CA ARG A 315 0.86 -14.98 9.98
C ARG A 315 0.89 -15.56 8.56
N LEU A 316 0.63 -14.74 7.54
CA LEU A 316 0.77 -15.13 6.14
C LEU A 316 2.23 -15.48 5.81
N GLN A 317 3.19 -14.71 6.36
CA GLN A 317 4.61 -15.00 6.25
C GLN A 317 4.97 -16.38 6.84
N ALA A 318 4.41 -16.71 8.01
CA ALA A 318 4.63 -18.02 8.65
C ALA A 318 4.06 -19.19 7.82
N LEU A 319 2.98 -18.97 7.06
CA LEU A 319 2.38 -19.96 6.15
C LEU A 319 3.14 -20.06 4.82
N ALA A 320 3.97 -19.07 4.47
CA ALA A 320 4.61 -19.02 3.17
C ALA A 320 5.62 -20.16 2.99
N PRO A 321 5.58 -20.88 1.86
CA PRO A 321 6.66 -21.76 1.47
C PRO A 321 7.98 -20.99 1.33
N THR A 322 9.09 -21.69 1.40
CA THR A 322 10.42 -21.10 1.22
C THR A 322 10.54 -20.43 -0.15
N ASN A 323 11.08 -19.22 -0.17
CA ASN A 323 11.23 -18.37 -1.37
C ASN A 323 9.88 -18.09 -2.08
N ALA A 324 8.81 -17.93 -1.30
CA ALA A 324 7.49 -17.62 -1.82
C ALA A 324 6.89 -16.38 -1.17
N VAL A 325 6.04 -15.71 -1.93
CA VAL A 325 5.21 -14.59 -1.49
C VAL A 325 3.77 -15.07 -1.34
N VAL A 326 3.22 -14.91 -0.16
CA VAL A 326 1.83 -15.28 0.16
C VAL A 326 1.04 -14.03 0.51
N ILE A 327 -0.17 -13.93 -0.03
CA ILE A 327 -1.03 -12.75 0.12
C ILE A 327 -2.44 -13.12 0.59
N SER A 328 -3.08 -12.21 1.29
CA SER A 328 -4.49 -12.35 1.71
C SER A 328 -5.46 -12.18 0.56
N ALA A 329 -6.71 -12.61 0.74
CA ALA A 329 -7.80 -12.39 -0.20
C ALA A 329 -8.02 -10.89 -0.52
N VAL A 330 -7.86 -10.01 0.47
CA VAL A 330 -7.97 -8.54 0.26
C VAL A 330 -6.89 -8.08 -0.70
N THR A 331 -5.63 -8.40 -0.41
CA THR A 331 -4.50 -8.06 -1.29
C THR A 331 -4.64 -8.71 -2.66
N ALA A 332 -5.09 -9.98 -2.75
CA ALA A 332 -5.31 -10.68 -4.01
C ALA A 332 -6.33 -9.96 -4.92
N ARG A 333 -7.42 -9.42 -4.36
CA ARG A 333 -8.39 -8.59 -5.10
C ARG A 333 -7.76 -7.31 -5.66
N LEU A 334 -6.94 -6.62 -4.87
CA LEU A 334 -6.28 -5.36 -5.26
C LEU A 334 -5.23 -5.55 -6.36
N VAL A 335 -4.60 -6.72 -6.42
CA VAL A 335 -3.56 -7.04 -7.41
C VAL A 335 -4.07 -7.91 -8.56
N HIS A 336 -5.37 -8.21 -8.59
CA HIS A 336 -6.00 -9.05 -9.61
C HIS A 336 -5.67 -8.57 -11.04
N GLY A 337 -5.38 -9.51 -11.93
CA GLY A 337 -5.01 -9.21 -13.32
C GLY A 337 -3.58 -8.66 -13.52
N SER A 338 -2.77 -8.53 -12.44
CA SER A 338 -1.37 -8.08 -12.52
C SER A 338 -0.38 -9.22 -12.25
N PHE A 339 -0.78 -10.19 -11.44
CA PHE A 339 0.10 -11.30 -11.00
C PHE A 339 -0.58 -12.65 -11.18
N ALA A 340 0.22 -13.67 -11.46
CA ALA A 340 -0.22 -15.06 -11.47
C ALA A 340 -0.39 -15.53 -10.02
N LEU A 341 -1.63 -15.83 -9.63
CA LEU A 341 -2.00 -16.23 -8.27
C LEU A 341 -2.42 -17.70 -8.27
N GLU A 342 -1.89 -18.46 -7.32
CA GLU A 342 -2.33 -19.81 -6.99
C GLU A 342 -3.18 -19.73 -5.71
N ASP A 343 -4.41 -20.24 -5.76
CA ASP A 343 -5.26 -20.33 -4.59
C ASP A 343 -4.77 -21.46 -3.68
N LEU A 344 -4.37 -21.12 -2.47
CA LEU A 344 -3.95 -22.09 -1.45
C LEU A 344 -5.13 -22.57 -0.60
N GLY A 345 -6.32 -22.01 -0.77
CA GLY A 345 -7.53 -22.35 -0.03
C GLY A 345 -7.77 -21.46 1.20
N MET A 346 -8.68 -21.94 2.07
CA MET A 346 -9.11 -21.22 3.28
C MET A 346 -8.23 -21.58 4.47
N TYR A 347 -7.67 -20.59 5.13
CA TYR A 347 -6.88 -20.75 6.35
C TYR A 347 -7.52 -20.04 7.54
N THR A 348 -7.64 -20.74 8.66
CA THR A 348 -8.00 -20.12 9.94
C THR A 348 -6.71 -19.56 10.57
N LEU A 349 -6.50 -18.27 10.45
CA LEU A 349 -5.36 -17.60 11.06
C LEU A 349 -5.61 -17.45 12.56
N HIS A 350 -4.64 -17.82 13.39
CA HIS A 350 -4.78 -17.77 14.85
C HIS A 350 -5.18 -16.37 15.33
N GLY A 351 -6.36 -16.23 16.00
CA GLY A 351 -6.91 -14.95 16.44
C GLY A 351 -7.65 -14.13 15.37
N ALA A 352 -7.84 -14.63 14.16
CA ALA A 352 -8.83 -14.08 13.22
C ALA A 352 -10.21 -14.70 13.50
N ALA A 353 -11.26 -13.87 13.43
CA ALA A 353 -12.63 -14.32 13.73
C ALA A 353 -13.18 -15.28 12.67
N GLU A 354 -12.71 -15.19 11.41
CA GLU A 354 -13.19 -15.96 10.28
C GLU A 354 -12.04 -16.54 9.45
N PRO A 355 -12.23 -17.71 8.80
CA PRO A 355 -11.25 -18.24 7.85
C PRO A 355 -11.04 -17.27 6.68
N MET A 356 -9.79 -17.13 6.23
CA MET A 356 -9.40 -16.24 5.14
C MET A 356 -8.84 -17.03 3.97
N ALA A 357 -9.26 -16.69 2.74
CA ALA A 357 -8.63 -17.23 1.55
C ALA A 357 -7.23 -16.65 1.37
N VAL A 358 -6.28 -17.52 1.04
CA VAL A 358 -4.86 -17.21 0.93
C VAL A 358 -4.37 -17.60 -0.45
N SER A 359 -3.57 -16.76 -1.09
CA SER A 359 -3.01 -17.02 -2.41
C SER A 359 -1.50 -16.89 -2.41
N ARG A 360 -0.83 -17.72 -3.20
CA ARG A 360 0.60 -17.62 -3.50
C ARG A 360 0.81 -16.84 -4.79
N VAL A 361 1.80 -15.97 -4.81
CA VAL A 361 2.21 -15.23 -6.01
C VAL A 361 3.34 -15.96 -6.72
N HIS A 362 3.14 -16.33 -7.97
CA HIS A 362 4.16 -16.99 -8.81
C HIS A 362 5.03 -16.01 -9.58
N GLY A 363 4.51 -14.85 -9.92
CA GLY A 363 5.22 -13.84 -10.69
C GLY A 363 4.25 -12.85 -11.31
N LEU A 364 4.79 -11.92 -12.08
CA LEU A 364 3.95 -11.14 -12.97
C LEU A 364 3.20 -12.14 -13.86
N LEU A 365 1.91 -11.92 -14.00
CA LEU A 365 1.27 -12.49 -15.15
C LEU A 365 2.12 -12.02 -16.32
N ALA A 366 2.88 -12.96 -16.96
CA ALA A 366 3.35 -12.73 -18.31
C ALA A 366 2.07 -12.35 -19.05
N THR A 367 1.87 -11.07 -19.24
CA THR A 367 0.61 -10.60 -19.78
C THR A 367 0.38 -11.35 -21.08
N PRO A 368 -0.53 -12.33 -21.13
CA PRO A 368 -1.32 -12.35 -22.31
C PRO A 368 -1.85 -10.93 -22.32
N SER A 369 -1.61 -10.20 -23.37
CA SER A 369 -2.09 -8.82 -23.44
C SER A 369 -3.49 -8.86 -22.82
N ARG A 370 -3.89 -7.88 -21.97
CA ARG A 370 -5.30 -7.74 -21.57
C ARG A 370 -6.21 -7.94 -22.79
N ASP A 371 -5.65 -7.93 -23.96
CA ASP A 371 -6.17 -8.35 -25.25
C ASP A 371 -6.53 -9.84 -25.31
N GLU A 372 -5.80 -10.73 -24.66
CA GLU A 372 -6.14 -12.16 -24.61
C GLU A 372 -7.10 -12.47 -23.46
N GLU A 373 -7.08 -11.74 -22.36
CA GLU A 373 -8.14 -11.78 -21.33
C GLU A 373 -9.46 -11.17 -21.87
N PHE A 374 -9.41 -10.08 -22.62
CA PHE A 374 -10.59 -9.54 -23.32
C PHE A 374 -11.05 -10.40 -24.50
N VAL A 375 -10.23 -11.36 -24.96
CA VAL A 375 -10.60 -12.30 -26.02
C VAL A 375 -11.30 -13.53 -25.49
N THR A 376 -11.03 -13.92 -24.24
CA THR A 376 -11.78 -14.96 -23.53
C THR A 376 -12.95 -14.41 -22.70
N ALA A 377 -12.89 -13.16 -22.29
CA ALA A 377 -14.05 -12.42 -21.73
C ALA A 377 -14.81 -11.76 -22.88
N ALA A 378 -16.13 -11.89 -22.87
CA ALA A 378 -17.03 -11.23 -23.83
C ALA A 378 -16.61 -9.76 -24.01
N VAL A 379 -16.62 -9.27 -25.28
CA VAL A 379 -16.36 -7.86 -25.63
C VAL A 379 -17.00 -6.94 -24.58
N PRO A 380 -16.24 -6.04 -23.93
CA PRO A 380 -16.84 -5.15 -22.96
C PRO A 380 -17.93 -4.34 -23.67
N VAL A 381 -19.16 -4.63 -23.34
CA VAL A 381 -20.29 -3.85 -23.87
C VAL A 381 -20.21 -2.49 -23.18
N LEU A 382 -19.86 -1.48 -23.96
CA LEU A 382 -19.80 -0.10 -23.49
C LEU A 382 -21.23 0.44 -23.44
N VAL A 383 -21.70 0.76 -22.25
CA VAL A 383 -23.00 1.41 -22.06
C VAL A 383 -22.78 2.93 -22.05
N GLY A 384 -23.58 3.65 -22.83
CA GLY A 384 -23.60 5.10 -22.85
C GLY A 384 -22.31 5.75 -23.40
N ARG A 385 -21.61 5.05 -24.31
CA ARG A 385 -20.38 5.52 -24.98
C ARG A 385 -20.48 5.40 -26.51
N GLU A 386 -21.66 5.47 -27.03
CA GLU A 386 -21.96 5.27 -28.47
C GLU A 386 -21.34 6.40 -29.31
N GLU A 387 -21.42 7.64 -28.81
CA GLU A 387 -20.85 8.80 -29.50
C GLU A 387 -19.34 8.77 -29.52
N GLU A 388 -18.70 8.50 -28.37
CA GLU A 388 -17.23 8.42 -28.24
C GLU A 388 -16.69 7.25 -29.06
N SER A 389 -17.34 6.09 -29.01
CA SER A 389 -16.97 4.92 -29.82
C SER A 389 -17.15 5.22 -31.31
N GLY A 390 -18.22 5.92 -31.70
CA GLY A 390 -18.47 6.38 -33.05
C GLY A 390 -17.41 7.37 -33.54
N LEU A 391 -16.94 8.28 -32.66
CA LEU A 391 -15.85 9.21 -32.99
C LEU A 391 -14.55 8.46 -33.26
N LEU A 392 -14.13 7.56 -32.35
CA LEU A 392 -12.94 6.74 -32.51
C LEU A 392 -12.96 5.91 -33.79
N ARG A 393 -14.10 5.31 -34.11
CA ARG A 393 -14.29 4.56 -35.35
C ARG A 393 -14.14 5.45 -36.58
N ARG A 394 -14.73 6.65 -36.61
CA ARG A 394 -14.54 7.61 -37.73
C ARG A 394 -13.08 8.02 -37.90
N ARG A 395 -12.34 8.24 -36.79
CA ARG A 395 -10.91 8.57 -36.85
C ARG A 395 -10.06 7.40 -37.34
N TRP A 396 -10.45 6.18 -36.99
CA TRP A 396 -9.83 4.97 -37.49
C TRP A 396 -10.03 4.82 -39.02
N GLU A 397 -11.22 5.04 -39.52
CA GLU A 397 -11.50 5.02 -40.97
C GLU A 397 -10.69 6.07 -41.75
N GLN A 398 -10.55 7.26 -41.17
CA GLN A 398 -9.70 8.30 -41.76
C GLN A 398 -8.23 7.91 -41.83
N SER A 399 -7.72 7.27 -40.76
CA SER A 399 -6.35 6.79 -40.74
C SER A 399 -6.12 5.67 -41.77
N LYS A 400 -7.06 4.74 -41.95
CA LYS A 400 -7.02 3.73 -43.02
C LYS A 400 -7.03 4.36 -44.44
N ALA A 401 -7.62 5.52 -44.60
CA ALA A 401 -7.61 6.25 -45.85
C ALA A 401 -6.30 7.06 -46.09
N GLY A 402 -5.28 6.91 -45.25
CA GLY A 402 -3.99 7.59 -45.35
C GLY A 402 -3.93 8.95 -44.64
N LEU A 403 -4.98 9.34 -43.90
CA LEU A 403 -5.06 10.58 -43.14
C LEU A 403 -4.87 10.28 -41.64
N GLY A 404 -3.64 10.13 -41.19
CA GLY A 404 -3.35 9.78 -39.83
C GLY A 404 -3.93 10.75 -38.81
N GLN A 405 -4.36 10.23 -37.69
CA GLN A 405 -5.13 10.95 -36.66
C GLN A 405 -4.57 10.70 -35.26
N VAL A 406 -4.79 11.67 -34.37
CA VAL A 406 -4.48 11.59 -32.96
C VAL A 406 -5.74 11.91 -32.16
N VAL A 407 -6.09 11.05 -31.21
CA VAL A 407 -7.23 11.29 -30.29
C VAL A 407 -6.73 11.34 -28.86
N PHE A 408 -6.99 12.45 -28.19
CA PHE A 408 -6.68 12.65 -26.79
C PHE A 408 -7.90 12.31 -25.93
N VAL A 409 -7.84 11.23 -25.18
CA VAL A 409 -8.94 10.76 -24.31
C VAL A 409 -8.63 11.14 -22.86
N SER A 410 -9.29 12.15 -22.35
CA SER A 410 -9.17 12.59 -20.95
C SER A 410 -10.39 12.18 -20.14
N GLY A 411 -10.19 12.02 -18.83
CA GLY A 411 -11.29 11.74 -17.91
C GLY A 411 -10.80 11.18 -16.57
N GLU A 412 -11.67 11.21 -15.59
CA GLU A 412 -11.40 10.75 -14.21
C GLU A 412 -10.96 9.28 -14.14
N ALA A 413 -10.37 8.89 -13.00
CA ALA A 413 -10.10 7.49 -12.71
C ALA A 413 -11.42 6.69 -12.70
N GLY A 414 -11.42 5.50 -13.31
CA GLY A 414 -12.62 4.65 -13.35
C GLY A 414 -13.72 5.06 -14.33
N ILE A 415 -13.55 6.16 -15.11
CA ILE A 415 -14.56 6.67 -16.05
C ILE A 415 -14.73 5.82 -17.32
N GLY A 416 -13.84 4.85 -17.56
CA GLY A 416 -13.93 3.93 -18.68
C GLY A 416 -13.00 4.23 -19.86
N LYS A 417 -11.93 5.02 -19.69
CA LYS A 417 -10.93 5.31 -20.76
C LYS A 417 -10.36 4.03 -21.38
N SER A 418 -9.84 3.14 -20.56
CA SER A 418 -9.24 1.88 -21.02
C SER A 418 -10.28 0.94 -21.65
N ALA A 419 -11.53 0.94 -21.16
CA ALA A 419 -12.60 0.15 -21.75
C ALA A 419 -12.95 0.62 -23.16
N LEU A 420 -12.98 1.96 -23.38
CA LEU A 420 -13.23 2.57 -24.68
C LEU A 420 -12.11 2.21 -25.68
N VAL A 421 -10.85 2.32 -25.27
CA VAL A 421 -9.68 1.93 -26.10
C VAL A 421 -9.70 0.43 -26.40
N ALA A 422 -10.00 -0.41 -25.42
CA ALA A 422 -10.10 -1.85 -25.59
C ALA A 422 -11.17 -2.24 -26.60
N SER A 423 -12.34 -1.60 -26.59
CA SER A 423 -13.39 -1.81 -27.57
C SER A 423 -12.93 -1.54 -29.02
N LEU A 424 -12.21 -0.42 -29.26
CA LEU A 424 -11.62 -0.10 -30.56
C LEU A 424 -10.57 -1.15 -30.96
N ARG A 425 -9.70 -1.57 -30.03
CA ARG A 425 -8.67 -2.59 -30.29
C ARG A 425 -9.26 -3.94 -30.68
N VAL A 426 -10.39 -4.33 -30.10
CA VAL A 426 -11.14 -5.54 -30.51
C VAL A 426 -11.65 -5.41 -31.95
N GLN A 427 -12.19 -4.27 -32.31
CA GLN A 427 -12.64 -3.99 -33.68
C GLN A 427 -11.48 -4.09 -34.68
N VAL A 428 -10.38 -3.38 -34.44
CA VAL A 428 -9.18 -3.40 -35.31
C VAL A 428 -8.60 -4.82 -35.45
N ARG A 429 -8.64 -5.62 -34.36
CA ARG A 429 -8.26 -7.04 -34.41
C ARG A 429 -9.16 -7.85 -35.34
N ALA A 430 -10.47 -7.61 -35.28
CA ALA A 430 -11.43 -8.32 -36.14
C ALA A 430 -11.20 -8.00 -37.64
N GLU A 431 -10.63 -6.80 -37.93
CA GLU A 431 -10.21 -6.40 -39.28
C GLU A 431 -8.85 -7.02 -39.69
N GLY A 432 -8.17 -7.74 -38.79
CA GLY A 432 -6.86 -8.36 -39.05
C GLY A 432 -5.70 -7.35 -39.11
N LEU A 433 -5.90 -6.10 -38.61
CA LEU A 433 -4.91 -5.04 -38.68
C LEU A 433 -4.05 -4.94 -37.40
N PRO A 434 -2.80 -4.43 -37.50
CA PRO A 434 -1.88 -4.32 -36.37
C PRO A 434 -2.36 -3.28 -35.36
N ARG A 435 -2.09 -3.62 -34.10
CA ARG A 435 -2.37 -2.75 -32.97
C ARG A 435 -1.22 -2.80 -31.98
N ILE A 436 -0.75 -1.65 -31.57
CA ILE A 436 0.33 -1.46 -30.61
C ILE A 436 -0.25 -0.83 -29.38
N ALA A 437 0.12 -1.31 -28.20
CA ALA A 437 -0.27 -0.70 -26.94
C ALA A 437 0.97 -0.45 -26.08
N TYR A 438 1.12 0.80 -25.72
CA TYR A 438 2.09 1.28 -24.77
C TYR A 438 1.38 1.66 -23.48
N ARG A 439 1.87 1.19 -22.36
CA ARG A 439 1.28 1.50 -21.06
C ARG A 439 2.33 2.16 -20.16
N CYS A 440 2.08 3.38 -19.76
CA CYS A 440 2.87 4.08 -18.77
C CYS A 440 2.53 3.57 -17.37
N SER A 441 3.50 3.60 -16.48
CA SER A 441 3.37 3.04 -15.13
C SER A 441 4.01 3.98 -14.12
N PRO A 442 3.41 4.16 -12.93
CA PRO A 442 3.98 4.99 -11.87
C PRO A 442 5.34 4.50 -11.37
N TYR A 443 5.70 3.22 -11.64
CA TYR A 443 6.98 2.63 -11.22
C TYR A 443 8.16 3.00 -12.13
N HIS A 444 7.89 3.51 -13.34
CA HIS A 444 8.88 3.74 -14.38
C HIS A 444 8.88 5.18 -14.91
N THR A 445 8.41 6.12 -14.09
CA THR A 445 8.39 7.56 -14.46
C THR A 445 9.78 8.17 -14.65
N THR A 446 10.83 7.50 -14.13
CA THR A 446 12.23 7.86 -14.29
C THR A 446 12.99 6.96 -15.27
N SER A 447 12.34 5.91 -15.81
CA SER A 447 12.96 4.93 -16.72
C SER A 447 12.63 5.33 -18.16
N ALA A 448 13.61 5.91 -18.86
CA ALA A 448 13.44 6.40 -20.21
C ALA A 448 12.92 5.33 -21.18
N LEU A 449 11.83 5.64 -21.90
CA LEU A 449 11.22 4.78 -22.94
C LEU A 449 10.77 3.40 -22.44
N TYR A 450 10.54 3.22 -21.13
CA TYR A 450 10.16 1.93 -20.57
C TYR A 450 8.98 1.26 -21.30
N PRO A 451 7.86 1.95 -21.62
CA PRO A 451 6.75 1.34 -22.37
C PRO A 451 7.16 0.82 -23.75
N VAL A 452 8.07 1.53 -24.40
CA VAL A 452 8.57 1.20 -25.73
C VAL A 452 9.51 0.00 -25.66
N ILE A 453 10.46 0.00 -24.73
CA ILE A 453 11.39 -1.11 -24.45
C ILE A 453 10.59 -2.40 -24.22
N THR A 454 9.64 -2.36 -23.28
CA THR A 454 8.81 -3.53 -22.93
C THR A 454 7.99 -4.05 -24.12
N HIS A 455 7.52 -3.14 -25.00
CA HIS A 455 6.83 -3.54 -26.23
C HIS A 455 7.77 -4.22 -27.21
N ILE A 456 8.97 -3.67 -27.43
CA ILE A 456 9.96 -4.23 -28.36
C ILE A 456 10.43 -5.62 -27.87
N GLU A 457 10.72 -5.79 -26.59
CA GLU A 457 11.11 -7.07 -26.01
C GLU A 457 10.05 -8.15 -26.25
N ARG A 458 8.76 -7.80 -26.11
CA ARG A 458 7.64 -8.70 -26.44
C ARG A 458 7.53 -8.99 -27.93
N LEU A 459 7.63 -7.96 -28.77
CA LEU A 459 7.59 -8.11 -30.21
C LEU A 459 8.68 -9.05 -30.72
N LEU A 460 9.89 -8.93 -30.16
CA LEU A 460 11.04 -9.76 -30.47
C LEU A 460 11.05 -11.10 -29.71
N GLN A 461 10.05 -11.36 -28.86
CA GLN A 461 9.93 -12.57 -28.05
C GLN A 461 11.20 -12.86 -27.21
N PHE A 462 11.75 -11.83 -26.56
CA PHE A 462 12.87 -12.02 -25.66
C PHE A 462 12.43 -12.85 -24.45
N ALA A 463 13.11 -13.97 -24.22
CA ALA A 463 12.94 -14.73 -22.98
C ALA A 463 13.91 -14.21 -21.91
N PRO A 464 13.55 -14.29 -20.61
CA PRO A 464 14.45 -13.88 -19.52
C PRO A 464 15.82 -14.55 -19.59
N ASP A 465 15.88 -15.82 -19.99
CA ASP A 465 17.08 -16.66 -20.05
C ASP A 465 17.78 -16.63 -21.40
N ASP A 466 17.34 -15.78 -22.35
CA ASP A 466 17.99 -15.67 -23.67
C ASP A 466 19.43 -15.18 -23.52
N PRO A 467 20.42 -15.93 -24.03
CA PRO A 467 21.81 -15.46 -24.12
C PRO A 467 21.90 -14.18 -24.98
N PRO A 468 22.89 -13.31 -24.73
CA PRO A 468 23.07 -12.07 -25.51
C PRO A 468 23.10 -12.27 -27.03
N VAL A 469 23.74 -13.34 -27.49
CA VAL A 469 23.82 -13.71 -28.92
C VAL A 469 22.41 -14.01 -29.49
N THR A 470 21.57 -14.68 -28.71
CA THR A 470 20.19 -15.00 -29.12
C THR A 470 19.34 -13.73 -29.17
N ARG A 471 19.44 -12.82 -28.18
CA ARG A 471 18.75 -11.53 -28.19
C ARG A 471 19.14 -10.69 -29.40
N LEU A 472 20.45 -10.62 -29.72
CA LEU A 472 20.94 -9.92 -30.89
C LEU A 472 20.37 -10.52 -32.18
N ALA A 473 20.39 -11.84 -32.35
CA ALA A 473 19.85 -12.49 -33.53
C ALA A 473 18.33 -12.23 -33.69
N LYS A 474 17.56 -12.22 -32.61
CA LYS A 474 16.14 -11.88 -32.60
C LYS A 474 15.91 -10.41 -33.01
N LEU A 475 16.73 -9.47 -32.51
CA LEU A 475 16.69 -8.05 -32.89
C LEU A 475 16.94 -7.88 -34.39
N GLU A 476 18.01 -8.47 -34.92
CA GLU A 476 18.35 -8.42 -36.34
C GLU A 476 17.26 -9.03 -37.22
N ALA A 477 16.71 -10.16 -36.81
CA ALA A 477 15.62 -10.83 -37.52
C ALA A 477 14.34 -9.97 -37.52
N GLY A 478 14.03 -9.32 -36.40
CA GLY A 478 12.85 -8.44 -36.26
C GLY A 478 12.94 -7.17 -37.12
N LEU A 479 14.14 -6.66 -37.39
CA LEU A 479 14.36 -5.45 -38.21
C LEU A 479 14.40 -5.71 -39.72
N ARG A 480 14.73 -6.94 -40.15
CA ARG A 480 14.87 -7.28 -41.56
C ARG A 480 13.66 -6.91 -42.45
N PRO A 481 12.40 -7.11 -41.99
CA PRO A 481 11.23 -6.83 -42.82
C PRO A 481 11.03 -5.37 -43.19
N TYR A 482 11.67 -4.45 -42.46
CA TYR A 482 11.40 -3.00 -42.55
C TYR A 482 12.40 -2.23 -43.44
N GLY A 483 13.38 -2.91 -44.03
CA GLY A 483 14.34 -2.28 -44.93
C GLY A 483 15.30 -1.26 -44.27
N LEU A 484 15.33 -1.23 -42.95
CA LEU A 484 16.20 -0.34 -42.18
C LEU A 484 17.66 -0.80 -42.23
N SER A 485 18.61 0.15 -42.32
CA SER A 485 20.05 -0.14 -42.35
C SER A 485 20.47 -0.82 -41.02
N GLN A 486 20.70 -2.13 -41.05
CA GLN A 486 21.07 -2.86 -39.85
C GLN A 486 22.38 -2.35 -39.20
N ALA A 487 23.33 -1.88 -40.03
CA ALA A 487 24.59 -1.36 -39.52
C ALA A 487 24.41 -0.09 -38.65
N GLU A 488 23.39 0.71 -38.91
CA GLU A 488 23.11 1.97 -38.22
C GLU A 488 22.09 1.76 -37.09
N VAL A 489 21.03 0.97 -37.34
CA VAL A 489 19.89 0.82 -36.42
C VAL A 489 20.16 -0.18 -35.30
N VAL A 490 20.83 -1.30 -35.60
CA VAL A 490 21.09 -2.32 -34.58
C VAL A 490 21.92 -1.80 -33.39
N PRO A 491 23.00 -0.99 -33.59
CA PRO A 491 23.74 -0.45 -32.46
C PRO A 491 22.91 0.45 -31.53
N LEU A 492 22.01 1.25 -32.08
CA LEU A 492 21.16 2.13 -31.30
C LEU A 492 20.12 1.37 -30.49
N LEU A 493 19.42 0.41 -31.12
CA LEU A 493 18.41 -0.39 -30.43
C LEU A 493 19.01 -1.42 -29.48
N ALA A 494 20.18 -2.00 -29.79
CA ALA A 494 20.92 -2.85 -28.88
C ALA A 494 21.34 -2.08 -27.59
N GLY A 495 21.78 -0.83 -27.75
CA GLY A 495 22.05 0.07 -26.63
C GLY A 495 20.81 0.32 -25.78
N LEU A 496 19.65 0.58 -26.41
CA LEU A 496 18.37 0.80 -25.73
C LEU A 496 17.91 -0.47 -24.95
N LEU A 497 18.07 -1.66 -25.56
CA LEU A 497 17.66 -2.95 -25.00
C LEU A 497 18.73 -3.62 -24.12
N SER A 498 19.85 -2.93 -23.85
CA SER A 498 20.99 -3.46 -23.12
C SER A 498 21.52 -4.80 -23.65
N VAL A 499 21.53 -4.96 -24.98
CA VAL A 499 22.06 -6.13 -25.67
C VAL A 499 23.53 -5.88 -26.04
N PRO A 500 24.49 -6.66 -25.52
CA PRO A 500 25.90 -6.53 -25.87
C PRO A 500 26.15 -6.79 -27.36
N LEU A 501 26.96 -5.92 -28.00
CA LEU A 501 27.33 -6.07 -29.42
C LEU A 501 28.74 -6.63 -29.57
N PRO A 502 28.98 -7.58 -30.48
CA PRO A 502 30.34 -8.01 -30.82
C PRO A 502 31.05 -6.92 -31.62
N ALA A 503 32.21 -6.46 -31.12
CA ALA A 503 33.01 -5.39 -31.72
C ALA A 503 33.48 -5.70 -33.13
N GLU A 504 33.59 -6.96 -33.49
CA GLU A 504 33.98 -7.43 -34.81
C GLU A 504 32.92 -7.18 -35.88
N ARG A 505 31.64 -7.05 -35.46
CA ARG A 505 30.50 -6.97 -36.36
C ARG A 505 29.86 -5.59 -36.42
N TYR A 506 29.89 -4.87 -35.29
CA TYR A 506 29.32 -3.54 -35.17
C TYR A 506 30.35 -2.57 -34.62
N ALA A 507 30.57 -1.46 -35.32
CA ALA A 507 31.44 -0.40 -34.83
C ALA A 507 30.86 0.28 -33.59
N ALA A 508 31.72 0.68 -32.68
CA ALA A 508 31.30 1.47 -31.53
C ALA A 508 30.68 2.81 -32.00
N LEU A 509 29.59 3.22 -31.36
CA LEU A 509 28.97 4.51 -31.62
C LEU A 509 29.94 5.62 -31.20
N THR A 510 30.32 6.49 -32.14
CA THR A 510 31.25 7.62 -31.92
C THR A 510 30.50 8.95 -31.77
N VAL A 511 29.28 8.90 -31.31
CA VAL A 511 28.38 10.07 -31.15
C VAL A 511 28.27 10.49 -29.68
N THR A 512 27.90 11.73 -29.43
CA THR A 512 27.61 12.19 -28.06
C THR A 512 26.35 11.51 -27.49
N PRO A 513 26.19 11.40 -26.17
CA PRO A 513 24.98 10.81 -25.57
C PRO A 513 23.68 11.48 -26.04
N GLN A 514 23.70 12.80 -26.26
CA GLN A 514 22.54 13.52 -26.76
C GLN A 514 22.23 13.17 -28.23
N GLN A 515 23.23 13.05 -29.07
CA GLN A 515 23.06 12.61 -30.46
C GLN A 515 22.59 11.16 -30.51
N GLN A 516 23.13 10.28 -29.68
CA GLN A 516 22.69 8.90 -29.59
C GLN A 516 21.19 8.80 -29.18
N LYS A 517 20.77 9.59 -28.18
CA LYS A 517 19.37 9.69 -27.79
C LYS A 517 18.50 10.11 -28.98
N GLN A 518 18.85 11.19 -29.67
CA GLN A 518 18.07 11.69 -30.82
C GLN A 518 18.00 10.64 -31.93
N GLN A 519 19.12 10.03 -32.32
CA GLN A 519 19.16 8.97 -33.32
C GLN A 519 18.32 7.75 -32.92
N THR A 520 18.30 7.42 -31.63
CA THR A 520 17.45 6.33 -31.13
C THR A 520 15.97 6.66 -31.28
N LEU A 521 15.55 7.89 -30.94
CA LEU A 521 14.18 8.34 -31.11
C LEU A 521 13.77 8.36 -32.59
N ASP A 522 14.62 8.90 -33.47
CA ASP A 522 14.39 8.93 -34.91
C ASP A 522 14.28 7.50 -35.49
N THR A 523 15.10 6.58 -34.99
CA THR A 523 15.06 5.17 -35.39
C THR A 523 13.74 4.50 -34.98
N LEU A 524 13.25 4.77 -33.76
CA LEU A 524 11.98 4.23 -33.27
C LEU A 524 10.79 4.78 -34.07
N VAL A 525 10.84 6.08 -34.45
CA VAL A 525 9.84 6.70 -35.33
C VAL A 525 9.86 6.02 -36.70
N ALA A 526 11.02 5.92 -37.33
CA ALA A 526 11.18 5.31 -38.66
C ALA A 526 10.73 3.83 -38.67
N TRP A 527 10.97 3.09 -37.58
CA TRP A 527 10.49 1.71 -37.48
C TRP A 527 8.96 1.63 -37.44
N LEU A 528 8.32 2.50 -36.64
CA LEU A 528 6.85 2.55 -36.54
C LEU A 528 6.21 3.02 -37.86
N GLU A 529 6.83 4.00 -38.53
CA GLU A 529 6.39 4.45 -39.87
C GLU A 529 6.48 3.33 -40.91
N ALA A 530 7.60 2.61 -40.95
CA ALA A 530 7.77 1.48 -41.85
C ALA A 530 6.73 0.36 -41.61
N GLU A 531 6.26 0.16 -40.38
CA GLU A 531 5.12 -0.73 -40.10
C GLU A 531 3.83 -0.15 -40.67
N ALA A 532 3.58 1.15 -40.50
CA ALA A 532 2.37 1.80 -40.95
C ALA A 532 2.28 1.92 -42.48
N GLU A 533 3.42 2.06 -43.20
CA GLU A 533 3.47 2.00 -44.65
C GLU A 533 3.02 0.65 -45.23
N ARG A 534 3.19 -0.42 -44.46
CA ARG A 534 2.77 -1.78 -44.86
C ARG A 534 1.27 -1.96 -44.71
N GLN A 535 0.71 -1.45 -43.63
CA GLN A 535 -0.71 -1.54 -43.31
C GLN A 535 -1.08 -0.54 -42.20
N PRO A 536 -2.31 -0.01 -42.17
CA PRO A 536 -2.76 0.93 -41.14
C PRO A 536 -2.58 0.38 -39.73
N VAL A 537 -2.07 1.22 -38.82
CA VAL A 537 -1.73 0.81 -37.44
C VAL A 537 -2.55 1.61 -36.42
N LEU A 538 -3.14 0.90 -35.45
CA LEU A 538 -3.67 1.51 -34.25
C LEU A 538 -2.59 1.52 -33.15
N VAL A 539 -2.28 2.70 -32.62
CA VAL A 539 -1.32 2.86 -31.52
C VAL A 539 -2.04 3.44 -30.31
N ALA A 540 -2.17 2.67 -29.25
CA ALA A 540 -2.78 3.10 -28.00
C ALA A 540 -1.69 3.42 -26.95
N TRP A 541 -1.79 4.60 -26.35
CA TRP A 541 -0.95 5.03 -25.24
C TRP A 541 -1.81 5.20 -24.01
N GLU A 542 -1.62 4.33 -23.01
CA GLU A 542 -2.43 4.34 -21.82
C GLU A 542 -1.70 4.99 -20.65
N ASP A 543 -2.43 5.79 -19.88
CA ASP A 543 -2.00 6.39 -18.62
C ASP A 543 -0.80 7.35 -18.74
N LEU A 544 -0.82 8.25 -19.74
CA LEU A 544 0.28 9.19 -20.05
C LEU A 544 0.68 10.11 -18.89
N HIS A 545 -0.16 10.31 -17.90
CA HIS A 545 0.20 11.06 -16.70
C HIS A 545 1.34 10.42 -15.89
N TRP A 546 1.76 9.19 -16.23
CA TRP A 546 2.92 8.48 -15.69
C TRP A 546 4.07 8.33 -16.71
N ALA A 547 4.00 9.01 -17.85
CA ALA A 547 5.05 8.92 -18.85
C ALA A 547 6.32 9.66 -18.40
N ASP A 548 7.48 9.06 -18.67
CA ASP A 548 8.77 9.71 -18.48
C ASP A 548 9.02 10.80 -19.54
N PRO A 549 9.90 11.77 -19.28
CA PRO A 549 10.15 12.88 -20.22
C PRO A 549 10.61 12.42 -21.61
N THR A 550 11.39 11.34 -21.72
CA THR A 550 11.88 10.84 -23.02
C THR A 550 10.77 10.17 -23.83
N THR A 551 9.84 9.47 -23.15
CA THR A 551 8.63 8.95 -23.77
C THR A 551 7.75 10.09 -24.30
N LEU A 552 7.62 11.22 -23.58
CA LEU A 552 6.87 12.39 -24.04
C LEU A 552 7.55 13.07 -25.25
N GLU A 553 8.89 13.13 -25.30
CA GLU A 553 9.63 13.61 -26.49
C GLU A 553 9.38 12.72 -27.70
N TYR A 554 9.47 11.39 -27.52
CA TYR A 554 9.17 10.41 -28.59
C TYR A 554 7.75 10.58 -29.11
N LEU A 555 6.77 10.69 -28.22
CA LEU A 555 5.38 10.97 -28.57
C LEU A 555 5.21 12.29 -29.32
N GLY A 556 5.99 13.32 -28.98
CA GLY A 556 6.00 14.59 -29.67
C GLY A 556 6.33 14.43 -31.16
N LEU A 557 7.37 13.64 -31.47
CA LEU A 557 7.76 13.33 -32.84
C LEU A 557 6.64 12.58 -33.59
N LEU A 558 6.03 11.57 -32.96
CA LEU A 558 4.94 10.80 -33.53
C LEU A 558 3.69 11.65 -33.78
N VAL A 559 3.33 12.54 -32.85
CA VAL A 559 2.19 13.48 -33.02
C VAL A 559 2.41 14.44 -34.15
N GLU A 560 3.66 14.90 -34.34
CA GLU A 560 4.00 15.83 -35.46
C GLU A 560 3.92 15.14 -36.84
N GLN A 561 4.34 13.90 -36.93
CA GLN A 561 4.38 13.13 -38.17
C GLN A 561 3.06 12.38 -38.46
N ALA A 562 2.17 12.25 -37.46
CA ALA A 562 0.90 11.55 -37.63
C ALA A 562 0.13 11.83 -38.89
N PRO A 563 -0.02 13.10 -39.40
CA PRO A 563 -0.81 13.40 -40.60
C PRO A 563 -0.32 12.71 -41.89
N THR A 564 0.94 12.28 -41.91
CA THR A 564 1.60 11.78 -43.15
C THR A 564 1.61 10.26 -43.24
N VAL A 565 1.17 9.55 -42.18
CA VAL A 565 1.22 8.08 -42.08
C VAL A 565 -0.15 7.51 -41.70
N PRO A 566 -0.53 6.34 -42.24
CA PRO A 566 -1.83 5.71 -41.92
C PRO A 566 -1.86 5.14 -40.52
N MET A 567 -1.79 6.01 -39.48
CA MET A 567 -1.83 5.65 -38.09
C MET A 567 -2.95 6.38 -37.33
N LEU A 568 -3.57 5.66 -36.38
CA LEU A 568 -4.40 6.27 -35.35
C LEU A 568 -3.70 6.16 -34.01
N HIS A 569 -3.32 7.30 -33.44
CA HIS A 569 -2.85 7.37 -32.05
C HIS A 569 -4.02 7.68 -31.11
N VAL A 570 -4.23 6.83 -30.08
CA VAL A 570 -5.21 7.09 -29.02
C VAL A 570 -4.45 7.22 -27.70
N LEU A 571 -4.48 8.41 -27.11
CA LEU A 571 -3.71 8.77 -25.93
C LEU A 571 -4.64 8.99 -24.74
N THR A 572 -4.52 8.17 -23.69
CA THR A 572 -5.37 8.29 -22.50
C THR A 572 -4.59 8.92 -21.35
N TYR A 573 -5.25 9.83 -20.62
CA TYR A 573 -4.66 10.49 -19.46
C TYR A 573 -5.74 10.99 -18.49
N ARG A 574 -5.31 11.40 -17.29
CA ARG A 574 -6.18 12.03 -16.29
C ARG A 574 -6.22 13.56 -16.50
N PRO A 575 -7.28 14.26 -16.01
CA PRO A 575 -7.41 15.71 -16.19
C PRO A 575 -6.26 16.54 -15.62
N GLU A 576 -5.53 16.02 -14.63
CA GLU A 576 -4.38 16.67 -14.02
C GLU A 576 -3.17 16.78 -14.98
N PHE A 577 -3.12 15.93 -15.99
CA PHE A 577 -2.08 15.95 -17.00
C PHE A 577 -2.44 16.89 -18.16
N SER A 578 -1.55 17.83 -18.46
CA SER A 578 -1.67 18.71 -19.62
C SER A 578 -0.73 18.23 -20.73
N PRO A 579 -1.25 17.75 -21.87
CA PRO A 579 -0.41 17.39 -23.01
C PRO A 579 0.47 18.56 -23.45
N PRO A 580 1.79 18.35 -23.62
CA PRO A 580 2.71 19.44 -23.95
C PRO A 580 2.62 19.88 -25.41
N TRP A 581 1.81 19.21 -26.25
CA TRP A 581 1.72 19.47 -27.68
C TRP A 581 0.59 20.45 -28.02
N PRO A 582 0.82 21.40 -28.94
CA PRO A 582 -0.21 22.35 -29.35
C PRO A 582 -1.36 21.63 -30.08
N GLN A 583 -2.56 22.20 -30.00
CA GLN A 583 -3.69 21.70 -30.77
C GLN A 583 -3.46 21.90 -32.28
N ARG A 584 -3.68 20.86 -33.07
CA ARG A 584 -3.57 20.84 -34.53
C ARG A 584 -4.82 20.17 -35.14
N SER A 585 -5.06 20.33 -36.43
CA SER A 585 -6.26 19.84 -37.11
C SER A 585 -6.45 18.30 -37.07
N HIS A 586 -5.36 17.55 -36.99
CA HIS A 586 -5.36 16.08 -36.86
C HIS A 586 -5.51 15.58 -35.42
N ILE A 587 -5.52 16.48 -34.43
CA ILE A 587 -5.69 16.15 -33.00
C ILE A 587 -7.14 16.39 -32.61
N THR A 588 -7.77 15.38 -32.07
CA THR A 588 -9.14 15.42 -31.55
C THR A 588 -9.16 15.24 -30.05
N PRO A 589 -9.53 16.25 -29.26
CA PRO A 589 -9.76 16.08 -27.84
C PRO A 589 -11.11 15.36 -27.62
N LEU A 590 -11.13 14.41 -26.72
CA LEU A 590 -12.30 13.65 -26.28
C LEU A 590 -12.31 13.59 -24.75
N VAL A 591 -13.26 14.26 -24.13
CA VAL A 591 -13.44 14.24 -22.67
C VAL A 591 -14.55 13.25 -22.32
N LEU A 592 -14.22 12.27 -21.48
CA LEU A 592 -15.23 11.33 -21.00
C LEU A 592 -15.93 11.88 -19.77
N ASN A 593 -17.23 12.09 -19.90
CA ASN A 593 -18.10 12.51 -18.81
C ASN A 593 -18.63 11.28 -18.03
N ARG A 594 -19.21 11.52 -16.87
CA ARG A 594 -19.92 10.50 -16.09
C ARG A 594 -21.15 10.00 -16.83
N LEU A 595 -21.55 8.78 -16.53
CA LEU A 595 -22.76 8.21 -17.07
C LEU A 595 -23.99 8.93 -16.51
N GLU A 596 -24.95 9.21 -17.35
CA GLU A 596 -26.25 9.68 -16.93
C GLU A 596 -27.04 8.58 -16.24
N ARG A 597 -28.06 8.95 -15.48
CA ARG A 597 -28.87 8.02 -14.70
C ARG A 597 -29.36 6.81 -15.52
N LEU A 598 -29.91 7.03 -16.71
CA LEU A 598 -30.40 5.95 -17.57
C LEU A 598 -29.29 5.01 -18.03
N GLN A 599 -28.10 5.55 -18.27
CA GLN A 599 -26.92 4.77 -18.64
C GLN A 599 -26.40 3.95 -17.44
N VAL A 600 -26.44 4.51 -16.22
CA VAL A 600 -26.12 3.77 -14.99
C VAL A 600 -27.12 2.62 -14.79
N GLU A 601 -28.41 2.85 -14.93
CA GLU A 601 -29.45 1.81 -14.83
C GLU A 601 -29.25 0.69 -15.86
N ALA A 602 -28.87 1.05 -17.10
CA ALA A 602 -28.54 0.07 -18.13
C ALA A 602 -27.27 -0.75 -17.79
N LEU A 603 -26.23 -0.09 -17.23
CA LEU A 603 -25.00 -0.77 -16.80
C LEU A 603 -25.28 -1.75 -15.64
N ILE A 604 -26.07 -1.33 -14.66
CA ILE A 604 -26.53 -2.18 -13.54
C ILE A 604 -27.25 -3.41 -14.07
N THR A 605 -28.25 -3.23 -14.96
CA THR A 605 -29.05 -4.31 -15.54
C THR A 605 -28.17 -5.30 -16.30
N GLN A 606 -27.20 -4.79 -17.07
CA GLN A 606 -26.25 -5.63 -17.78
C GLN A 606 -25.37 -6.46 -16.82
N ARG A 607 -24.88 -5.85 -15.74
CA ARG A 607 -24.06 -6.54 -14.73
C ARG A 607 -24.87 -7.57 -13.92
N ALA A 608 -26.16 -7.35 -13.77
CA ALA A 608 -27.10 -8.30 -13.17
C ALA A 608 -27.55 -9.43 -14.11
N GLY A 609 -26.89 -9.62 -15.26
CA GLY A 609 -27.23 -10.67 -16.22
C GLY A 609 -28.53 -10.42 -16.95
N GLY A 610 -28.98 -9.18 -17.08
CA GLY A 610 -30.24 -8.77 -17.69
C GLY A 610 -31.47 -8.83 -16.76
N LYS A 611 -31.29 -9.28 -15.51
CA LYS A 611 -32.37 -9.34 -14.52
C LYS A 611 -32.51 -7.98 -13.80
N PRO A 612 -33.74 -7.46 -13.63
CA PRO A 612 -33.94 -6.20 -12.92
C PRO A 612 -33.63 -6.33 -11.43
N LEU A 613 -33.00 -5.28 -10.89
CA LEU A 613 -32.78 -5.08 -9.46
C LEU A 613 -33.94 -4.27 -8.85
N PRO A 614 -34.27 -4.41 -7.56
CA PRO A 614 -35.24 -3.57 -6.87
C PRO A 614 -34.92 -2.09 -7.04
N GLY A 615 -35.95 -1.25 -7.24
CA GLY A 615 -35.81 0.18 -7.51
C GLY A 615 -35.00 0.93 -6.43
N GLU A 616 -35.16 0.53 -5.16
CA GLU A 616 -34.38 1.07 -4.02
C GLU A 616 -32.89 0.79 -4.15
N VAL A 617 -32.52 -0.41 -4.62
CA VAL A 617 -31.11 -0.81 -4.86
C VAL A 617 -30.50 0.02 -5.99
N VAL A 618 -31.25 0.17 -7.09
CA VAL A 618 -30.82 1.00 -8.24
C VAL A 618 -30.62 2.45 -7.80
N GLN A 619 -31.58 3.02 -7.05
CA GLN A 619 -31.45 4.38 -6.52
C GLN A 619 -30.26 4.53 -5.59
N TYR A 620 -30.00 3.54 -4.73
CA TYR A 620 -28.86 3.51 -3.85
C TYR A 620 -27.52 3.52 -4.64
N ILE A 621 -27.39 2.65 -5.65
CA ILE A 621 -26.19 2.59 -6.50
C ILE A 621 -25.99 3.93 -7.22
N VAL A 622 -27.04 4.47 -7.88
CA VAL A 622 -26.95 5.76 -8.59
C VAL A 622 -26.48 6.88 -7.66
N ALA A 623 -27.07 6.97 -6.46
CA ALA A 623 -26.75 8.02 -5.48
C ALA A 623 -25.32 7.92 -4.94
N LYS A 624 -24.79 6.70 -4.78
CA LYS A 624 -23.44 6.47 -4.21
C LYS A 624 -22.33 6.58 -5.25
N THR A 625 -22.59 6.18 -6.50
CA THR A 625 -21.54 6.08 -7.55
C THR A 625 -21.41 7.31 -8.41
N ASP A 626 -22.41 8.20 -8.38
CA ASP A 626 -22.41 9.47 -9.12
C ASP A 626 -22.13 9.29 -10.64
N GLY A 627 -22.46 8.13 -11.20
CA GLY A 627 -22.28 7.83 -12.63
C GLY A 627 -20.85 7.43 -13.04
N VAL A 628 -19.94 7.14 -12.11
CA VAL A 628 -18.62 6.60 -12.44
C VAL A 628 -18.75 5.09 -12.70
N PRO A 629 -18.47 4.61 -13.94
CA PRO A 629 -18.70 3.22 -14.33
C PRO A 629 -18.06 2.19 -13.41
N LEU A 630 -16.80 2.39 -13.03
CA LEU A 630 -16.09 1.48 -12.14
C LEU A 630 -16.80 1.32 -10.79
N TYR A 631 -17.32 2.42 -10.23
CA TYR A 631 -18.02 2.39 -8.94
C TYR A 631 -19.38 1.69 -9.09
N VAL A 632 -20.07 1.92 -10.22
CA VAL A 632 -21.33 1.22 -10.52
C VAL A 632 -21.09 -0.28 -10.61
N GLU A 633 -20.07 -0.71 -11.34
CA GLU A 633 -19.75 -2.12 -11.51
C GLU A 633 -19.37 -2.81 -10.20
N GLU A 634 -18.47 -2.23 -9.41
CA GLU A 634 -18.00 -2.81 -8.15
C GLU A 634 -19.12 -2.85 -7.09
N LEU A 635 -19.90 -1.77 -6.95
CA LEU A 635 -21.00 -1.73 -6.00
C LEU A 635 -22.13 -2.72 -6.41
N THR A 636 -22.44 -2.81 -7.70
CA THR A 636 -23.41 -3.79 -8.22
C THR A 636 -22.93 -5.22 -7.95
N LYS A 637 -21.67 -5.53 -8.27
CA LYS A 637 -21.07 -6.85 -8.05
C LYS A 637 -21.08 -7.25 -6.58
N MET A 638 -20.75 -6.32 -5.69
CA MET A 638 -20.77 -6.56 -4.25
C MET A 638 -22.21 -6.84 -3.75
N LEU A 639 -23.19 -6.05 -4.20
CA LEU A 639 -24.57 -6.26 -3.80
C LEU A 639 -25.13 -7.59 -4.31
N LEU A 640 -24.79 -7.99 -5.54
CA LEU A 640 -25.16 -9.30 -6.09
C LEU A 640 -24.52 -10.47 -5.33
N ALA A 641 -23.30 -10.28 -4.81
CA ALA A 641 -22.62 -11.29 -4.00
C ALA A 641 -23.08 -11.30 -2.52
N SER A 642 -23.82 -10.29 -2.08
CA SER A 642 -24.27 -10.16 -0.70
C SER A 642 -25.53 -10.99 -0.43
N ALA A 643 -25.75 -11.36 0.85
CA ALA A 643 -26.99 -12.00 1.29
C ALA A 643 -28.20 -11.05 1.25
N LEU A 644 -28.00 -9.76 0.94
CA LEU A 644 -29.07 -8.76 0.85
C LEU A 644 -29.89 -8.86 -0.42
N LEU A 645 -29.37 -9.50 -1.46
CA LEU A 645 -30.09 -9.76 -2.70
C LEU A 645 -30.25 -11.26 -2.91
N ARG A 646 -31.51 -11.69 -3.05
CA ARG A 646 -31.83 -13.07 -3.43
C ARG A 646 -32.20 -13.11 -4.90
N GLU A 647 -31.53 -13.94 -5.67
CA GLU A 647 -31.85 -14.17 -7.07
C GLU A 647 -33.10 -15.02 -7.19
N GLU A 648 -34.10 -14.56 -7.99
CA GLU A 648 -35.28 -15.29 -8.40
C GLU A 648 -35.24 -15.56 -9.91
N ALA A 649 -36.23 -16.24 -10.44
CA ALA A 649 -36.26 -16.64 -11.85
C ALA A 649 -36.09 -15.43 -12.80
N ASP A 650 -36.83 -14.35 -12.55
CA ASP A 650 -36.89 -13.19 -13.45
C ASP A 650 -36.36 -11.88 -12.85
N GLN A 651 -36.03 -11.84 -11.57
CA GLN A 651 -35.60 -10.61 -10.87
C GLN A 651 -34.80 -10.90 -9.62
N TYR A 652 -34.22 -9.86 -9.03
CA TYR A 652 -33.64 -9.89 -7.70
C TYR A 652 -34.59 -9.30 -6.66
N MET A 653 -34.61 -9.90 -5.47
CA MET A 653 -35.42 -9.42 -4.34
C MET A 653 -34.51 -8.97 -3.19
N LEU A 654 -34.82 -7.81 -2.59
CA LEU A 654 -34.15 -7.28 -1.43
C LEU A 654 -34.62 -8.02 -0.16
N THR A 655 -33.65 -8.55 0.62
CA THR A 655 -33.90 -9.35 1.84
C THR A 655 -33.61 -8.60 3.12
N GLY A 656 -32.94 -7.44 3.07
CA GLY A 656 -32.56 -6.65 4.23
C GLY A 656 -32.37 -5.15 3.93
N PRO A 657 -32.15 -4.33 4.93
CA PRO A 657 -32.04 -2.89 4.78
C PRO A 657 -30.71 -2.47 4.14
N LEU A 658 -30.74 -1.59 3.14
CA LEU A 658 -29.55 -1.11 2.40
C LEU A 658 -28.58 -0.25 3.22
N HIS A 659 -29.02 0.35 4.33
CA HIS A 659 -28.12 1.18 5.17
C HIS A 659 -27.04 0.40 5.91
N THR A 660 -27.09 -0.92 5.89
CA THR A 660 -26.07 -1.82 6.44
C THR A 660 -24.96 -2.16 5.42
N VAL A 661 -25.09 -1.69 4.18
CA VAL A 661 -24.12 -1.99 3.11
C VAL A 661 -22.84 -1.18 3.32
N ALA A 662 -21.74 -1.86 3.54
CA ALA A 662 -20.42 -1.26 3.57
C ALA A 662 -19.97 -0.86 2.14
N ILE A 663 -19.11 0.15 2.04
CA ILE A 663 -18.43 0.48 0.76
C ILE A 663 -17.53 -0.70 0.37
N PRO A 664 -17.47 -1.09 -0.91
CA PRO A 664 -16.52 -2.11 -1.36
C PRO A 664 -15.09 -1.76 -0.96
N ASP A 665 -14.37 -2.70 -0.33
CA ASP A 665 -13.01 -2.48 0.17
C ASP A 665 -12.08 -1.89 -0.90
N THR A 666 -12.16 -2.41 -2.15
CA THR A 666 -11.35 -1.95 -3.28
C THR A 666 -11.56 -0.48 -3.64
N LEU A 667 -12.79 0.02 -3.50
CA LEU A 667 -13.11 1.43 -3.74
C LEU A 667 -12.72 2.29 -2.55
N GLN A 668 -12.97 1.82 -1.34
CA GLN A 668 -12.57 2.50 -0.11
C GLN A 668 -11.06 2.66 -0.05
N ASP A 669 -10.31 1.60 -0.38
CA ASP A 669 -8.84 1.60 -0.39
C ASP A 669 -8.29 2.63 -1.38
N ALA A 670 -8.80 2.67 -2.61
CA ALA A 670 -8.37 3.63 -3.62
C ALA A 670 -8.69 5.09 -3.25
N LEU A 671 -9.88 5.33 -2.65
CA LEU A 671 -10.27 6.66 -2.22
C LEU A 671 -9.50 7.13 -0.99
N MET A 672 -9.21 6.20 -0.06
CA MET A 672 -8.38 6.48 1.12
C MET A 672 -6.96 6.81 0.72
N ALA A 673 -6.34 6.02 -0.16
CA ALA A 673 -4.99 6.30 -0.67
C ALA A 673 -4.92 7.68 -1.33
N ARG A 674 -5.96 8.06 -2.08
CA ARG A 674 -6.05 9.37 -2.73
C ARG A 674 -6.19 10.54 -1.73
N LEU A 675 -6.95 10.36 -0.65
CA LEU A 675 -7.03 11.32 0.45
C LEU A 675 -5.71 11.41 1.22
N ASP A 676 -5.06 10.28 1.46
CA ASP A 676 -3.80 10.19 2.21
C ASP A 676 -2.62 10.88 1.47
N GLN A 677 -2.67 10.97 0.13
CA GLN A 677 -1.70 11.74 -0.67
C GLN A 677 -1.74 13.25 -0.40
N LEU A 678 -2.86 13.78 0.07
CA LEU A 678 -3.09 15.21 0.20
C LEU A 678 -2.72 15.79 1.58
N ASN A 679 -2.14 14.99 2.47
CA ASN A 679 -1.65 15.40 3.81
C ASN A 679 -2.58 16.40 4.53
N MET A 680 -2.20 17.69 4.61
CA MET A 680 -3.00 18.72 5.29
C MET A 680 -4.41 18.91 4.72
N ALA A 681 -4.61 18.76 3.42
CA ALA A 681 -5.93 18.87 2.82
C ALA A 681 -6.84 17.70 3.21
N LYS A 682 -6.28 16.54 3.62
CA LYS A 682 -7.05 15.43 4.18
C LYS A 682 -7.82 15.84 5.44
N GLU A 683 -7.20 16.58 6.36
CA GLU A 683 -7.87 17.07 7.56
C GLU A 683 -9.05 17.97 7.24
N VAL A 684 -8.88 18.87 6.25
CA VAL A 684 -9.95 19.74 5.76
C VAL A 684 -11.10 18.90 5.14
N ALA A 685 -10.78 17.86 4.36
CA ALA A 685 -11.77 16.94 3.83
C ALA A 685 -12.51 16.17 4.94
N GLN A 686 -11.81 15.74 5.98
CA GLN A 686 -12.37 15.06 7.14
C GLN A 686 -13.36 15.96 7.91
N LEU A 687 -12.99 17.21 8.18
CA LEU A 687 -13.90 18.19 8.80
C LEU A 687 -15.13 18.45 7.93
N GLY A 688 -14.92 18.64 6.61
CA GLY A 688 -16.00 18.80 5.64
C GLY A 688 -16.94 17.59 5.60
N ALA A 689 -16.39 16.37 5.70
CA ALA A 689 -17.17 15.13 5.69
C ALA A 689 -18.12 15.01 6.90
N VAL A 690 -17.71 15.53 8.07
CA VAL A 690 -18.59 15.60 9.26
C VAL A 690 -19.74 16.57 9.07
N LEU A 691 -19.51 17.68 8.34
CA LEU A 691 -20.55 18.66 8.01
C LEU A 691 -21.57 18.14 6.98
N GLY A 692 -21.16 17.21 6.14
CA GLY A 692 -22.02 16.58 5.14
C GLY A 692 -21.46 16.64 3.73
N ARG A 693 -22.27 16.19 2.75
CA ARG A 693 -21.87 16.18 1.33
C ARG A 693 -21.69 17.61 0.76
N GLU A 694 -22.52 18.54 1.19
CA GLU A 694 -22.42 19.97 0.88
C GLU A 694 -22.27 20.76 2.18
N PHE A 695 -21.29 21.66 2.23
CA PHE A 695 -21.03 22.46 3.41
C PHE A 695 -20.60 23.89 3.06
N ALA A 696 -20.95 24.84 3.96
CA ALA A 696 -20.59 26.23 3.82
C ALA A 696 -19.16 26.49 4.38
N TYR A 697 -18.42 27.36 3.71
CA TYR A 697 -17.11 27.80 4.19
C TYR A 697 -17.15 28.36 5.61
N GLU A 698 -18.16 29.21 5.91
CA GLU A 698 -18.32 29.82 7.22
C GLU A 698 -18.40 28.79 8.35
N LEU A 699 -19.16 27.70 8.13
CA LEU A 699 -19.30 26.64 9.12
C LEU A 699 -18.01 25.83 9.25
N LEU A 700 -17.33 25.54 8.15
CA LEU A 700 -16.05 24.85 8.17
C LEU A 700 -14.99 25.68 8.89
N ALA A 701 -14.89 26.98 8.59
CA ALA A 701 -13.94 27.91 9.22
C ALA A 701 -14.19 28.09 10.74
N ALA A 702 -15.45 27.96 11.18
CA ALA A 702 -15.80 28.05 12.59
C ALA A 702 -15.38 26.82 13.43
N ILE A 703 -15.14 25.67 12.78
CA ILE A 703 -14.74 24.41 13.46
C ILE A 703 -13.30 24.01 13.14
N ALA A 704 -12.68 24.61 12.12
CA ALA A 704 -11.31 24.29 11.71
C ALA A 704 -10.30 24.80 12.75
N PRO A 705 -9.36 23.95 13.18
CA PRO A 705 -8.28 24.38 14.08
C PRO A 705 -7.17 25.17 13.37
N GLN A 706 -7.12 25.11 12.03
CA GLN A 706 -6.14 25.80 11.20
C GLN A 706 -6.47 27.28 11.03
N ASP A 707 -5.45 28.09 10.71
CA ASP A 707 -5.65 29.47 10.31
C ASP A 707 -6.33 29.57 8.93
N GLU A 708 -6.85 30.76 8.61
CA GLU A 708 -7.63 30.98 7.39
C GLU A 708 -6.84 30.70 6.12
N GLU A 709 -5.55 31.05 6.06
CA GLU A 709 -4.70 30.87 4.90
C GLU A 709 -4.46 29.38 4.63
N THR A 710 -4.14 28.60 5.65
CA THR A 710 -3.96 27.15 5.60
C THR A 710 -5.24 26.44 5.21
N LEU A 711 -6.38 26.85 5.76
CA LEU A 711 -7.69 26.30 5.42
C LEU A 711 -8.05 26.52 3.95
N GLN A 712 -7.84 27.75 3.43
CA GLN A 712 -8.08 28.07 2.03
C GLN A 712 -7.14 27.32 1.11
N ALA A 713 -5.86 27.17 1.46
CA ALA A 713 -4.90 26.37 0.72
C ALA A 713 -5.31 24.88 0.63
N GLY A 714 -5.75 24.31 1.76
CA GLY A 714 -6.25 22.93 1.79
C GLY A 714 -7.51 22.74 0.92
N LEU A 715 -8.46 23.68 0.98
CA LEU A 715 -9.64 23.64 0.11
C LEU A 715 -9.28 23.80 -1.37
N ALA A 716 -8.35 24.69 -1.72
CA ALA A 716 -7.87 24.84 -3.09
C ALA A 716 -7.20 23.55 -3.60
N GLN A 717 -6.42 22.90 -2.76
CA GLN A 717 -5.80 21.60 -3.07
C GLN A 717 -6.86 20.50 -3.30
N LEU A 718 -7.90 20.42 -2.47
CA LEU A 718 -9.01 19.47 -2.64
C LEU A 718 -9.81 19.73 -3.92
N VAL A 719 -10.01 21.00 -4.28
CA VAL A 719 -10.66 21.38 -5.55
C VAL A 719 -9.76 21.05 -6.74
N GLY A 720 -8.46 21.35 -6.64
CA GLY A 720 -7.46 21.00 -7.67
C GLY A 720 -7.29 19.50 -7.87
N ALA A 721 -7.35 18.71 -6.79
CA ALA A 721 -7.34 17.25 -6.83
C ALA A 721 -8.70 16.65 -7.27
N GLU A 722 -9.66 17.47 -7.63
CA GLU A 722 -10.99 17.05 -8.07
C GLU A 722 -11.78 16.20 -7.04
N LEU A 723 -11.58 16.45 -5.75
CA LEU A 723 -12.34 15.82 -4.66
C LEU A 723 -13.52 16.67 -4.20
N LEU A 724 -13.43 18.00 -4.37
CA LEU A 724 -14.48 18.95 -4.06
C LEU A 724 -14.84 19.83 -5.28
N TYR A 725 -16.11 20.21 -5.38
CA TYR A 725 -16.55 21.34 -6.18
C TYR A 725 -16.66 22.58 -5.29
N GLN A 726 -16.27 23.73 -5.83
CA GLN A 726 -16.47 25.01 -5.18
C GLN A 726 -17.56 25.83 -5.91
N ARG A 727 -18.50 26.37 -5.14
CA ARG A 727 -19.52 27.30 -5.66
C ARG A 727 -19.44 28.63 -4.90
N GLY A 728 -19.12 29.68 -5.60
CA GLY A 728 -18.87 31.01 -5.00
C GLY A 728 -17.43 31.20 -4.54
N ARG A 729 -17.18 32.26 -3.76
CA ARG A 729 -15.85 32.58 -3.16
C ARG A 729 -15.97 32.76 -1.66
N PRO A 730 -14.96 32.39 -0.86
CA PRO A 730 -14.93 32.69 0.57
C PRO A 730 -15.20 34.20 0.82
N PRO A 731 -15.87 34.55 1.92
CA PRO A 731 -16.41 33.67 2.96
C PRO A 731 -17.75 32.99 2.60
N ARG A 732 -18.46 33.39 1.54
CA ARG A 732 -19.77 32.84 1.16
C ARG A 732 -19.70 31.64 0.21
N ALA A 733 -18.54 30.96 0.13
CA ALA A 733 -18.37 29.77 -0.70
C ALA A 733 -19.11 28.58 -0.09
N ARG A 734 -19.60 27.69 -0.99
CA ARG A 734 -20.06 26.34 -0.63
C ARG A 734 -19.18 25.32 -1.32
N TYR A 735 -18.91 24.24 -0.63
CA TYR A 735 -18.13 23.11 -1.13
C TYR A 735 -18.97 21.87 -1.14
N ILE A 736 -18.80 21.06 -2.18
CA ILE A 736 -19.59 19.84 -2.40
C ILE A 736 -18.61 18.73 -2.73
N PHE A 737 -18.67 17.62 -1.97
CA PHE A 737 -17.89 16.44 -2.32
C PHE A 737 -18.29 15.93 -3.71
N LYS A 738 -17.29 15.77 -4.58
CA LYS A 738 -17.51 15.37 -5.97
C LYS A 738 -18.20 13.99 -6.07
N HIS A 739 -17.91 13.10 -5.12
CA HIS A 739 -18.55 11.80 -4.97
C HIS A 739 -18.98 11.58 -3.51
N ALA A 740 -20.15 10.99 -3.30
CA ALA A 740 -20.60 10.60 -1.97
C ALA A 740 -19.63 9.64 -1.28
N LEU A 741 -19.01 8.74 -2.07
CA LEU A 741 -17.99 7.79 -1.57
C LEU A 741 -16.72 8.48 -1.04
N ILE A 742 -16.35 9.64 -1.58
CA ILE A 742 -15.20 10.42 -1.05
C ILE A 742 -15.54 10.97 0.34
N GLN A 743 -16.75 11.49 0.53
CA GLN A 743 -17.22 11.92 1.85
C GLN A 743 -17.23 10.75 2.83
N ASP A 744 -17.83 9.60 2.44
CA ASP A 744 -17.90 8.41 3.28
C ASP A 744 -16.49 7.91 3.67
N ALA A 745 -15.52 7.90 2.75
CA ALA A 745 -14.13 7.54 3.01
C ALA A 745 -13.44 8.54 3.96
N ALA A 746 -13.58 9.84 3.71
CA ALA A 746 -13.03 10.87 4.58
C ALA A 746 -13.60 10.80 6.00
N TYR A 747 -14.92 10.58 6.14
CA TYR A 747 -15.59 10.38 7.41
C TYR A 747 -15.09 9.13 8.14
N ALA A 748 -14.99 7.99 7.45
CA ALA A 748 -14.52 6.73 8.02
C ALA A 748 -13.04 6.77 8.45
N SER A 749 -12.25 7.68 7.88
CA SER A 749 -10.82 7.87 8.23
C SER A 749 -10.59 8.59 9.55
N LEU A 750 -11.62 9.20 10.13
CA LEU A 750 -11.53 9.88 11.43
C LEU A 750 -11.43 8.87 12.58
N LEU A 751 -10.60 9.19 13.57
CA LEU A 751 -10.59 8.47 14.84
C LEU A 751 -11.92 8.73 15.59
N LYS A 752 -12.43 7.72 16.32
CA LYS A 752 -13.70 7.85 17.06
C LYS A 752 -13.71 9.02 18.03
N SER A 753 -12.58 9.28 18.72
CA SER A 753 -12.42 10.41 19.64
C SER A 753 -12.49 11.76 18.92
N THR A 754 -11.81 11.88 17.78
CA THR A 754 -11.82 13.09 16.94
C THR A 754 -13.21 13.34 16.37
N LEU A 755 -13.87 12.29 15.89
CA LEU A 755 -15.24 12.36 15.36
C LEU A 755 -16.23 12.92 16.41
N GLN A 756 -16.18 12.38 17.64
CA GLN A 756 -17.02 12.88 18.74
C GLN A 756 -16.72 14.34 19.08
N HIS A 757 -15.45 14.72 19.06
CA HIS A 757 -15.02 16.10 19.33
C HIS A 757 -15.56 17.06 18.26
N VAL A 758 -15.38 16.73 16.97
CA VAL A 758 -15.84 17.56 15.84
C VAL A 758 -17.36 17.68 15.83
N HIS A 759 -18.12 16.60 16.07
CA HIS A 759 -19.58 16.67 16.18
C HIS A 759 -20.03 17.61 17.30
N LYS A 760 -19.34 17.59 18.46
CA LYS A 760 -19.63 18.50 19.56
C LYS A 760 -19.35 19.96 19.18
N GLN A 761 -18.26 20.23 18.47
CA GLN A 761 -17.95 21.58 17.98
C GLN A 761 -18.99 22.07 16.98
N VAL A 762 -19.39 21.22 16.03
CA VAL A 762 -20.46 21.52 15.04
C VAL A 762 -21.77 21.89 15.78
N ALA A 763 -22.18 21.08 16.75
CA ALA A 763 -23.39 21.38 17.54
C ALA A 763 -23.29 22.74 18.25
N GLN A 764 -22.18 23.04 18.87
CA GLN A 764 -21.95 24.33 19.54
C GLN A 764 -21.96 25.54 18.60
N VAL A 765 -21.47 25.38 17.36
CA VAL A 765 -21.48 26.44 16.35
C VAL A 765 -22.88 26.65 15.79
N LEU A 766 -23.68 25.58 15.63
CA LEU A 766 -25.07 25.65 15.14
C LEU A 766 -26.06 26.22 16.20
N GLU A 767 -25.74 26.12 17.49
CA GLU A 767 -26.52 26.69 18.58
C GLU A 767 -26.30 28.21 18.77
N ARG A 768 -25.20 28.74 18.24
CA ARG A 768 -24.86 30.18 18.22
C ARG A 768 -25.45 30.88 17.00
#